data_6b3f8b0705e4b4676da0742e60275b7a
#
_entry.id   6b3f8b0705e4b4676da0742e60275b7a
#
_cell.length_a   1.000
_cell.length_b   1.000
_cell.length_c   1.000
_cell.angle_alpha   90.00
_cell.angle_beta   90.00
_cell.angle_gamma   90.00
#
_symmetry.space_group_name_H-M   'P 1'
#
loop_
_entity.id
_entity.type
_entity.pdbx_description
1 polymer ?
#
loop_
_entity_poly.entity_id
_entity_poly.type
_entity_poly.pdbx_seq_one_letter_code
_entity_poly.pdbx_strand_id
1 'polypeptide(L)'
;MFKINFRLSLRSLLRHKLYSFINVSGLAVGLASAILICLWIQNEVSHDRFHPNIDRLYLLNNRDQNNGGLYVYNLTCRPLGPAIQKDYPEVERVVRYDNGTANFLISNGDKHFSINGSFVDTGFFSVFNFPLLEGNPSTALNSAKNIVLTEQLAKKLFGNEDAMGKTVKVDSVDYQTVTGVLKDLPGNTNFKFDYLLPYAYYSKLYPNNNDWNNGNLLTFVTLKPKATVAEFDRKVANIIIEHTKPGEATNKIFAQPYKDAWLYSNVENGQYVGGRIELVKMFSLIAIFILLIACINFTNLSTARSEKRAKEVGIRKVAGALRSSLIVQFISESILLALVAGIGAVGIVQLTLPAFNKVVGSRLVIDYSNPWYWVYALLFIVLTGVMAGLYPAFYLSSFQPVKVLKGSFKPVKALLTPRKVLVVLQFTFAIALIICTIIVEGQVRFAQNRDAGYRRNNLAFVIMFGEAKKNYELIKKGLLSSGAATAVAQTSAPMTEIWANGNGFVWKGSNTDDSKTNFNLYSADKDFSTTMNLQILQGRSIDYDNYKTDSTGVLLNEAAVNEMRLKNPVGEVIRSMYGGPVLHVIGVVKNFIIESPYQPINPMMIVGPIFGYSVINFRINERPSYGENLQKAEKVFSQYNPQYPFNVRFYDKEYAVKFADEQRVGTLVGLFAALTIFISCLGLFGLAAYMAESRIKEIGIRRVLGASVTNITGLLSKEFLRLVGISFVVASPIAWLVMHSWLAGYPYRIAIEWWVFAVTGVLAFFIALATVSVQALRAALANPVRNLRSE
;
A
#
# COMPACT_ATOMS: atom_id res chain seq x y z
N MET A 1 13.45 -17.41 -45.53
CA MET A 1 13.02 -18.25 -44.40
C MET A 1 11.98 -17.62 -43.52
N PHE A 2 12.11 -16.40 -43.04
CA PHE A 2 11.16 -15.76 -42.12
C PHE A 2 9.71 -15.70 -42.66
N LYS A 3 9.48 -15.21 -43.90
CA LYS A 3 8.14 -15.16 -44.52
C LYS A 3 7.45 -16.54 -44.63
N ILE A 4 8.20 -17.60 -44.90
CA ILE A 4 7.66 -18.95 -45.00
C ILE A 4 7.28 -19.48 -43.62
N ASN A 5 8.13 -19.31 -42.63
CA ASN A 5 7.85 -19.71 -41.24
C ASN A 5 6.65 -18.95 -40.69
N PHE A 6 6.52 -17.66 -40.95
CA PHE A 6 5.38 -16.84 -40.53
C PHE A 6 4.05 -17.34 -41.11
N ARG A 7 3.99 -17.61 -42.44
CA ARG A 7 2.80 -18.16 -43.11
C ARG A 7 2.42 -19.56 -42.59
N LEU A 8 3.40 -20.40 -42.32
CA LEU A 8 3.18 -21.74 -41.74
C LEU A 8 2.63 -21.63 -40.30
N SER A 9 3.18 -20.75 -39.51
CA SER A 9 2.72 -20.52 -38.13
C SER A 9 1.29 -19.99 -38.12
N LEU A 10 0.95 -19.04 -39.00
CA LEU A 10 -0.41 -18.46 -39.09
C LEU A 10 -1.44 -19.53 -39.52
N ARG A 11 -1.10 -20.40 -40.49
CA ARG A 11 -1.96 -21.52 -40.90
C ARG A 11 -2.15 -22.53 -39.76
N SER A 12 -1.11 -22.83 -39.00
CA SER A 12 -1.16 -23.73 -37.83
C SER A 12 -2.12 -23.20 -36.77
N LEU A 13 -2.10 -21.87 -36.49
CA LEU A 13 -3.00 -21.19 -35.56
C LEU A 13 -4.47 -21.33 -35.94
N LEU A 14 -4.79 -21.08 -37.21
CA LEU A 14 -6.17 -21.13 -37.71
C LEU A 14 -6.73 -22.56 -37.81
N ARG A 15 -5.88 -23.57 -38.02
CA ARG A 15 -6.28 -24.98 -38.12
C ARG A 15 -6.64 -25.60 -36.76
N HIS A 16 -6.11 -25.07 -35.65
CA HIS A 16 -6.28 -25.63 -34.32
C HIS A 16 -6.84 -24.64 -33.32
N LYS A 17 -8.03 -24.17 -33.58
CA LYS A 17 -8.69 -23.04 -32.87
C LYS A 17 -8.71 -23.18 -31.36
N LEU A 18 -9.12 -24.31 -30.80
CA LEU A 18 -9.21 -24.52 -29.35
C LEU A 18 -7.84 -24.43 -28.65
N TYR A 19 -6.82 -25.11 -29.24
CA TYR A 19 -5.46 -25.07 -28.71
C TYR A 19 -4.87 -23.65 -28.74
N SER A 20 -5.02 -22.96 -29.87
CA SER A 20 -4.53 -21.60 -30.02
C SER A 20 -5.25 -20.66 -29.07
N PHE A 21 -6.57 -20.81 -28.91
CA PHE A 21 -7.36 -20.01 -27.97
C PHE A 21 -6.91 -20.19 -26.52
N ILE A 22 -6.74 -21.42 -26.03
CA ILE A 22 -6.29 -21.68 -24.64
C ILE A 22 -4.89 -21.11 -24.40
N ASN A 23 -3.96 -21.28 -25.35
CA ASN A 23 -2.60 -20.77 -25.21
C ASN A 23 -2.55 -19.24 -25.26
N VAL A 24 -3.23 -18.63 -26.23
CA VAL A 24 -3.26 -17.18 -26.38
C VAL A 24 -3.96 -16.54 -25.18
N SER A 25 -5.12 -17.05 -24.74
CA SER A 25 -5.85 -16.48 -23.59
C SER A 25 -5.07 -16.66 -22.29
N GLY A 26 -4.49 -17.83 -22.03
CA GLY A 26 -3.68 -18.06 -20.82
C GLY A 26 -2.45 -17.17 -20.78
N LEU A 27 -1.76 -17.01 -21.91
CA LEU A 27 -0.60 -16.12 -21.99
C LEU A 27 -0.99 -14.65 -21.94
N ALA A 28 -2.13 -14.26 -22.55
CA ALA A 28 -2.63 -12.88 -22.51
C ALA A 28 -3.01 -12.44 -21.08
N VAL A 29 -3.70 -13.30 -20.33
CA VAL A 29 -4.02 -13.03 -18.92
C VAL A 29 -2.76 -12.96 -18.07
N GLY A 30 -1.79 -13.88 -18.27
CA GLY A 30 -0.51 -13.86 -17.55
C GLY A 30 0.31 -12.61 -17.85
N LEU A 31 0.42 -12.20 -19.12
CA LEU A 31 1.09 -10.98 -19.53
C LEU A 31 0.39 -9.73 -18.97
N ALA A 32 -0.95 -9.67 -19.05
CA ALA A 32 -1.73 -8.55 -18.53
C ALA A 32 -1.53 -8.38 -17.03
N SER A 33 -1.59 -9.48 -16.27
CA SER A 33 -1.33 -9.47 -14.83
C SER A 33 0.07 -8.97 -14.50
N ALA A 34 1.08 -9.49 -15.21
CA ALA A 34 2.47 -9.06 -15.01
C ALA A 34 2.67 -7.58 -15.36
N ILE A 35 2.05 -7.08 -16.46
CA ILE A 35 2.11 -5.66 -16.84
C ILE A 35 1.48 -4.78 -15.75
N LEU A 36 0.30 -5.13 -15.22
CA LEU A 36 -0.34 -4.36 -14.14
C LEU A 36 0.52 -4.28 -12.89
N ILE A 37 1.14 -5.41 -12.50
CA ILE A 37 2.06 -5.42 -11.36
C ILE A 37 3.30 -4.58 -11.67
N CYS A 38 3.89 -4.68 -12.86
CA CYS A 38 5.04 -3.89 -13.25
C CYS A 38 4.74 -2.38 -13.26
N LEU A 39 3.54 -1.97 -13.70
CA LEU A 39 3.11 -0.57 -13.63
C LEU A 39 3.01 -0.08 -12.18
N TRP A 40 2.48 -0.92 -11.28
CA TRP A 40 2.45 -0.58 -9.86
C TRP A 40 3.86 -0.50 -9.25
N ILE A 41 4.73 -1.49 -9.53
CA ILE A 41 6.14 -1.48 -9.09
C ILE A 41 6.85 -0.23 -9.60
N GLN A 42 6.66 0.12 -10.88
CA GLN A 42 7.25 1.33 -11.45
C GLN A 42 6.79 2.59 -10.72
N ASN A 43 5.49 2.68 -10.37
CA ASN A 43 4.95 3.79 -9.60
C ASN A 43 5.58 3.87 -8.21
N GLU A 44 5.71 2.75 -7.50
CA GLU A 44 6.34 2.70 -6.16
C GLU A 44 7.84 3.07 -6.21
N VAL A 45 8.58 2.52 -7.18
CA VAL A 45 10.02 2.75 -7.31
C VAL A 45 10.33 4.15 -7.84
N SER A 46 9.45 4.73 -8.66
CA SER A 46 9.64 6.09 -9.21
C SER A 46 9.17 7.21 -8.28
N HIS A 47 8.69 6.87 -7.07
CA HIS A 47 8.14 7.84 -6.13
C HIS A 47 9.17 8.92 -5.79
N ASP A 48 8.79 10.19 -5.97
CA ASP A 48 9.62 11.39 -5.82
C ASP A 48 10.94 11.41 -6.61
N ARG A 49 11.21 10.45 -7.49
CA ARG A 49 12.46 10.38 -8.26
C ARG A 49 12.53 11.32 -9.47
N PHE A 50 11.48 12.08 -9.72
CA PHE A 50 11.44 13.07 -10.81
C PHE A 50 12.11 14.40 -10.44
N HIS A 51 12.60 14.56 -9.22
CA HIS A 51 13.34 15.75 -8.79
C HIS A 51 14.77 15.75 -9.34
N PRO A 52 15.29 16.90 -9.86
CA PRO A 52 16.52 16.92 -10.63
C PRO A 52 17.78 16.56 -9.82
N ASN A 53 17.79 16.84 -8.54
CA ASN A 53 18.95 16.61 -7.66
C ASN A 53 18.75 15.45 -6.70
N ILE A 54 17.90 14.49 -7.06
CA ILE A 54 17.47 13.41 -6.17
C ILE A 54 18.63 12.59 -5.57
N ASP A 55 19.73 12.41 -6.29
CA ASP A 55 20.89 11.67 -5.80
C ASP A 55 21.71 12.43 -4.75
N ARG A 56 21.50 13.76 -4.64
CA ARG A 56 22.15 14.63 -3.67
C ARG A 56 21.17 15.28 -2.69
N LEU A 57 19.90 14.89 -2.78
CA LEU A 57 18.81 15.37 -1.94
C LEU A 57 18.60 14.43 -0.76
N TYR A 58 18.62 14.97 0.44
CA TYR A 58 18.46 14.25 1.69
C TYR A 58 17.36 14.85 2.55
N LEU A 59 16.63 13.98 3.23
CA LEU A 59 15.69 14.34 4.30
C LEU A 59 16.42 14.19 5.63
N LEU A 60 16.39 15.23 6.46
CA LEU A 60 16.96 15.17 7.79
C LEU A 60 16.02 14.47 8.75
N ASN A 61 16.58 13.59 9.54
CA ASN A 61 15.89 12.79 10.55
C ASN A 61 16.55 12.96 11.91
N ASN A 62 15.77 12.77 12.95
CA ASN A 62 16.25 12.66 14.32
C ASN A 62 16.42 11.18 14.66
N ARG A 63 17.50 10.87 15.37
CA ARG A 63 17.72 9.60 16.05
C ARG A 63 17.82 9.88 17.53
N ASP A 64 16.87 9.37 18.29
CA ASP A 64 16.77 9.59 19.72
C ASP A 64 16.71 8.27 20.49
N GLN A 65 17.14 8.27 21.73
CA GLN A 65 17.08 7.10 22.59
C GLN A 65 15.91 7.25 23.54
N ASN A 66 14.80 6.59 23.21
CA ASN A 66 13.56 6.61 23.98
C ASN A 66 13.12 5.20 24.36
N ASN A 67 12.50 5.05 25.53
CA ASN A 67 11.88 3.80 26.00
C ASN A 67 12.77 2.57 25.85
N GLY A 68 14.08 2.72 26.07
CA GLY A 68 15.06 1.62 25.98
C GLY A 68 15.47 1.21 24.56
N GLY A 69 15.04 1.93 23.52
CA GLY A 69 15.38 1.70 22.10
C GLY A 69 15.81 2.97 21.37
N LEU A 70 16.39 2.78 20.17
CA LEU A 70 16.66 3.88 19.25
C LEU A 70 15.42 4.16 18.40
N TYR A 71 14.88 5.34 18.55
CA TYR A 71 13.73 5.84 17.83
C TYR A 71 14.16 6.84 16.75
N VAL A 72 13.55 6.76 15.57
CA VAL A 72 13.82 7.66 14.45
C VAL A 72 12.54 8.34 14.01
N TYR A 73 12.61 9.67 13.83
CA TYR A 73 11.51 10.47 13.29
C TYR A 73 12.03 11.60 12.40
N ASN A 74 11.22 12.05 11.46
CA ASN A 74 11.60 12.99 10.42
C ASN A 74 11.20 14.45 10.68
N LEU A 75 10.47 14.72 11.77
CA LEU A 75 10.08 16.08 12.12
C LEU A 75 11.26 16.79 12.81
N THR A 76 11.66 17.92 12.26
CA THR A 76 12.78 18.72 12.73
C THR A 76 12.31 20.08 13.23
N CYS A 77 13.15 20.74 14.03
CA CYS A 77 12.88 22.06 14.55
C CYS A 77 13.12 23.16 13.49
N ARG A 78 12.47 24.30 13.67
CA ARG A 78 12.52 25.41 12.71
C ARG A 78 13.88 26.08 12.55
N PRO A 79 14.66 26.31 13.60
CA PRO A 79 15.95 26.96 13.48
C PRO A 79 17.00 26.08 12.80
N LEU A 80 16.79 24.76 12.71
CA LEU A 80 17.73 23.80 12.12
C LEU A 80 18.07 24.15 10.67
N GLY A 81 17.08 24.41 9.81
CA GLY A 81 17.33 24.73 8.40
C GLY A 81 18.23 25.93 8.20
N PRO A 82 17.91 27.11 8.74
CA PRO A 82 18.77 28.30 8.69
C PRO A 82 20.17 28.09 9.27
N ALA A 83 20.29 27.36 10.38
CA ALA A 83 21.59 27.07 10.98
C ALA A 83 22.47 26.23 10.05
N ILE A 84 21.90 25.16 9.48
CA ILE A 84 22.60 24.30 8.52
C ILE A 84 23.03 25.08 7.28
N GLN A 85 22.15 25.91 6.72
CA GLN A 85 22.50 26.69 5.53
C GLN A 85 23.65 27.68 5.79
N LYS A 86 23.74 28.20 7.01
CA LYS A 86 24.78 29.17 7.41
C LYS A 86 26.10 28.50 7.74
N ASP A 87 26.08 27.42 8.53
CA ASP A 87 27.24 26.92 9.24
C ASP A 87 27.94 25.74 8.52
N TYR A 88 27.27 25.12 7.51
CA TYR A 88 27.77 23.94 6.80
C TYR A 88 28.04 24.22 5.32
N PRO A 89 29.30 24.54 4.94
CA PRO A 89 29.65 24.96 3.57
C PRO A 89 29.49 23.87 2.51
N GLU A 90 29.45 22.60 2.90
CA GLU A 90 29.15 21.45 2.03
C GLU A 90 27.67 21.41 1.56
N VAL A 91 26.80 22.15 2.21
CA VAL A 91 25.39 22.26 1.82
C VAL A 91 25.23 23.27 0.69
N GLU A 92 24.54 22.85 -0.36
CA GLU A 92 24.21 23.73 -1.48
C GLU A 92 22.93 24.51 -1.17
N ARG A 93 21.88 23.81 -0.71
CA ARG A 93 20.58 24.40 -0.37
C ARG A 93 19.90 23.66 0.78
N VAL A 94 19.14 24.40 1.55
CA VAL A 94 18.22 23.88 2.56
C VAL A 94 16.81 24.35 2.25
N VAL A 95 15.84 23.50 2.42
CA VAL A 95 14.41 23.82 2.27
C VAL A 95 13.61 23.17 3.38
N ARG A 96 12.79 23.99 4.06
CA ARG A 96 11.83 23.53 5.05
C ARG A 96 10.44 23.40 4.40
N TYR A 97 9.71 22.39 4.83
CA TYR A 97 8.35 22.06 4.39
C TYR A 97 7.53 21.60 5.61
N ASP A 98 6.40 22.21 5.85
CA ASP A 98 5.59 21.93 7.05
C ASP A 98 4.62 20.75 6.93
N ASN A 99 4.77 19.94 5.89
CA ASN A 99 4.04 18.69 5.66
C ASN A 99 2.51 18.83 5.65
N GLY A 100 2.00 19.94 5.11
CA GLY A 100 0.56 20.14 4.89
C GLY A 100 -0.20 20.58 6.14
N THR A 101 0.45 21.25 7.08
CA THR A 101 -0.22 21.74 8.31
C THR A 101 -0.96 23.06 8.12
N ALA A 102 -0.76 23.75 7.00
CA ALA A 102 -1.47 24.98 6.66
C ALA A 102 -2.87 24.70 6.09
N ASN A 103 -3.78 24.28 6.95
CA ASN A 103 -5.17 23.97 6.56
C ASN A 103 -6.06 25.21 6.74
N PHE A 104 -5.85 26.24 5.90
CA PHE A 104 -6.61 27.47 5.96
C PHE A 104 -7.83 27.47 5.06
N LEU A 105 -8.78 28.33 5.39
CA LEU A 105 -9.86 28.67 4.47
C LEU A 105 -9.33 29.60 3.39
N ILE A 106 -9.33 29.15 2.15
CA ILE A 106 -8.99 29.98 0.99
C ILE A 106 -10.28 30.47 0.34
N SER A 107 -10.41 31.79 0.21
CA SER A 107 -11.65 32.40 -0.27
C SER A 107 -11.41 33.38 -1.40
N ASN A 108 -12.34 33.38 -2.37
CA ASN A 108 -12.46 34.42 -3.40
C ASN A 108 -13.95 34.73 -3.65
N GLY A 109 -14.42 35.90 -3.24
CA GLY A 109 -15.85 36.25 -3.22
C GLY A 109 -16.64 35.24 -2.36
N ASP A 110 -17.69 34.65 -2.95
CA ASP A 110 -18.55 33.66 -2.28
C ASP A 110 -18.00 32.23 -2.28
N LYS A 111 -16.85 32.03 -2.90
CA LYS A 111 -16.22 30.71 -2.94
C LYS A 111 -15.27 30.53 -1.76
N HIS A 112 -15.53 29.52 -0.94
CA HIS A 112 -14.79 29.20 0.26
C HIS A 112 -14.36 27.74 0.26
N PHE A 113 -13.05 27.45 0.37
CA PHE A 113 -12.52 26.11 0.40
C PHE A 113 -11.57 25.92 1.59
N SER A 114 -11.91 25.01 2.50
CA SER A 114 -10.99 24.53 3.53
C SER A 114 -10.19 23.37 2.95
N ILE A 115 -8.92 23.59 2.65
CA ILE A 115 -8.06 22.71 1.87
C ILE A 115 -6.65 22.69 2.43
N ASN A 116 -5.89 21.68 2.06
CA ASN A 116 -4.53 21.49 2.53
C ASN A 116 -3.57 22.44 1.83
N GLY A 117 -2.81 23.19 2.61
CA GLY A 117 -1.69 23.96 2.13
C GLY A 117 -0.41 23.65 2.90
N SER A 118 0.68 24.21 2.44
CA SER A 118 1.97 24.04 3.10
C SER A 118 2.77 25.35 3.12
N PHE A 119 3.50 25.55 4.22
CA PHE A 119 4.52 26.57 4.28
C PHE A 119 5.85 26.02 3.78
N VAL A 120 6.51 26.81 2.93
CA VAL A 120 7.79 26.42 2.32
C VAL A 120 8.77 27.58 2.27
N ASP A 121 10.07 27.27 2.27
CA ASP A 121 11.11 28.26 2.03
C ASP A 121 11.10 28.73 0.57
N THR A 122 11.64 29.93 0.33
CA THR A 122 11.71 30.56 -1.01
C THR A 122 12.46 29.71 -2.03
N GLY A 123 13.40 28.87 -1.58
CA GLY A 123 14.18 27.95 -2.40
C GLY A 123 13.44 26.68 -2.85
N PHE A 124 12.18 26.49 -2.50
CA PHE A 124 11.43 25.25 -2.74
C PHE A 124 11.48 24.79 -4.21
N PHE A 125 11.15 25.66 -5.15
CA PHE A 125 11.15 25.32 -6.57
C PHE A 125 12.54 25.12 -7.19
N SER A 126 13.60 25.50 -6.49
CA SER A 126 14.97 25.24 -6.93
C SER A 126 15.49 23.86 -6.54
N VAL A 127 14.83 23.23 -5.54
CA VAL A 127 15.15 21.89 -5.05
C VAL A 127 14.19 20.86 -5.63
N PHE A 128 12.91 21.20 -5.68
CA PHE A 128 11.83 20.30 -6.12
C PHE A 128 11.29 20.70 -7.49
N ASN A 129 11.19 19.71 -8.38
CA ASN A 129 10.67 19.88 -9.72
C ASN A 129 9.13 19.80 -9.73
N PHE A 130 8.50 20.88 -9.31
CA PHE A 130 7.07 21.09 -9.49
C PHE A 130 6.89 22.21 -10.50
N PRO A 131 6.52 21.90 -11.77
CA PRO A 131 6.48 22.91 -12.83
C PRO A 131 5.35 23.90 -12.60
N LEU A 132 5.68 25.19 -12.63
CA LEU A 132 4.69 26.27 -12.70
C LEU A 132 4.16 26.35 -14.14
N LEU A 133 2.84 26.39 -14.28
CA LEU A 133 2.17 26.70 -15.54
C LEU A 133 2.25 28.20 -15.81
N GLU A 134 2.16 28.99 -14.73
CA GLU A 134 2.24 30.44 -14.77
C GLU A 134 3.05 30.94 -13.56
N GLY A 135 3.80 32.01 -13.75
CA GLY A 135 4.65 32.60 -12.71
C GLY A 135 6.13 32.23 -12.85
N ASN A 136 6.95 32.82 -11.99
CA ASN A 136 8.41 32.60 -12.00
C ASN A 136 8.84 31.86 -10.73
N PRO A 137 9.44 30.66 -10.86
CA PRO A 137 9.88 29.85 -9.71
C PRO A 137 10.80 30.58 -8.73
N SER A 138 11.62 31.53 -9.21
CA SER A 138 12.60 32.24 -8.38
C SER A 138 11.98 33.38 -7.55
N THR A 139 10.78 33.85 -7.91
CA THR A 139 10.12 34.99 -7.23
C THR A 139 8.77 34.65 -6.61
N ALA A 140 8.17 33.54 -6.99
CA ALA A 140 6.80 33.18 -6.59
C ALA A 140 6.60 33.14 -5.05
N LEU A 141 7.64 32.82 -4.29
CA LEU A 141 7.58 32.66 -2.81
C LEU A 141 8.41 33.71 -2.05
N ASN A 142 8.82 34.83 -2.70
CA ASN A 142 9.75 35.77 -2.09
C ASN A 142 9.12 36.78 -1.12
N SER A 143 7.81 36.90 -1.06
CA SER A 143 7.12 37.83 -0.17
C SER A 143 6.12 37.11 0.73
N ALA A 144 5.98 37.53 1.99
CA ALA A 144 4.97 37.00 2.91
C ALA A 144 3.51 37.21 2.43
N LYS A 145 3.30 37.97 1.37
CA LYS A 145 1.99 38.23 0.77
C LYS A 145 1.74 37.36 -0.50
N ASN A 146 2.61 36.46 -0.82
CA ASN A 146 2.49 35.61 -1.99
C ASN A 146 1.81 34.29 -1.67
N ILE A 147 1.09 33.75 -2.66
CA ILE A 147 0.55 32.38 -2.63
C ILE A 147 0.72 31.73 -4.00
N VAL A 148 1.07 30.46 -4.00
CA VAL A 148 1.09 29.63 -5.21
C VAL A 148 -0.03 28.61 -5.10
N LEU A 149 -0.87 28.48 -6.15
CA LEU A 149 -2.03 27.59 -6.19
C LEU A 149 -1.75 26.43 -7.14
N THR A 150 -2.33 25.25 -6.90
CA THR A 150 -2.41 24.20 -7.91
C THR A 150 -3.42 24.61 -9.00
N GLU A 151 -3.27 24.06 -10.20
CA GLU A 151 -4.18 24.29 -11.33
C GLU A 151 -5.64 24.01 -10.95
N GLN A 152 -5.88 22.89 -10.25
CA GLN A 152 -7.20 22.51 -9.79
C GLN A 152 -7.80 23.55 -8.84
N LEU A 153 -7.01 24.07 -7.89
CA LEU A 153 -7.49 25.08 -6.95
C LEU A 153 -7.71 26.42 -7.63
N ALA A 154 -6.81 26.84 -8.52
CA ALA A 154 -6.98 28.06 -9.31
C ALA A 154 -8.28 28.02 -10.12
N LYS A 155 -8.58 26.88 -10.79
CA LYS A 155 -9.86 26.69 -11.49
C LYS A 155 -11.08 26.71 -10.58
N LYS A 156 -11.00 26.13 -9.38
CA LYS A 156 -12.10 26.16 -8.39
C LYS A 156 -12.41 27.59 -7.94
N LEU A 157 -11.37 28.41 -7.69
CA LEU A 157 -11.50 29.77 -7.21
C LEU A 157 -11.91 30.76 -8.32
N PHE A 158 -11.26 30.72 -9.46
CA PHE A 158 -11.36 31.72 -10.53
C PHE A 158 -12.11 31.25 -11.78
N GLY A 159 -12.42 29.95 -11.87
CA GLY A 159 -13.04 29.36 -13.06
C GLY A 159 -12.05 29.33 -14.23
N ASN A 160 -12.41 29.98 -15.34
CA ASN A 160 -11.56 30.08 -16.53
C ASN A 160 -10.79 31.43 -16.60
N GLU A 161 -10.90 32.26 -15.58
CA GLU A 161 -10.18 33.51 -15.54
C GLU A 161 -8.73 33.29 -15.10
N ASP A 162 -7.82 34.10 -15.62
CA ASP A 162 -6.42 34.13 -15.18
C ASP A 162 -6.34 34.42 -13.67
N ALA A 163 -5.64 33.55 -12.96
CA ALA A 163 -5.47 33.66 -11.51
C ALA A 163 -4.29 34.57 -11.14
N MET A 164 -3.36 34.80 -12.05
CA MET A 164 -2.14 35.57 -11.76
C MET A 164 -2.41 37.00 -11.32
N GLY A 165 -1.73 37.45 -10.28
CA GLY A 165 -1.87 38.80 -9.72
C GLY A 165 -3.17 39.07 -8.98
N LYS A 166 -4.16 38.16 -9.02
CA LYS A 166 -5.38 38.28 -8.20
C LYS A 166 -5.11 37.96 -6.75
N THR A 167 -5.99 38.43 -5.89
CA THR A 167 -5.88 38.20 -4.45
C THR A 167 -6.88 37.16 -3.99
N VAL A 168 -6.44 36.31 -3.05
CA VAL A 168 -7.28 35.38 -2.31
C VAL A 168 -7.19 35.71 -0.83
N LYS A 169 -8.27 35.49 -0.11
CA LYS A 169 -8.30 35.68 1.34
C LYS A 169 -7.96 34.40 2.05
N VAL A 170 -6.99 34.44 2.95
CA VAL A 170 -6.52 33.30 3.74
C VAL A 170 -7.07 33.45 5.15
N ASP A 171 -7.72 32.41 5.64
CA ASP A 171 -8.30 32.32 6.99
C ASP A 171 -9.23 33.49 7.37
N SER A 172 -9.89 34.06 6.37
CA SER A 172 -10.78 35.20 6.53
C SER A 172 -10.12 36.48 7.09
N VAL A 173 -8.80 36.51 7.18
CA VAL A 173 -8.04 37.62 7.80
C VAL A 173 -7.09 38.28 6.80
N ASP A 174 -6.16 37.54 6.25
CA ASP A 174 -5.08 38.05 5.40
C ASP A 174 -5.37 37.90 3.90
N TYR A 175 -4.97 38.90 3.10
CA TYR A 175 -5.00 38.80 1.63
C TYR A 175 -3.64 38.40 1.10
N GLN A 176 -3.63 37.37 0.22
CA GLN A 176 -2.44 36.89 -0.46
C GLN A 176 -2.59 37.06 -1.97
N THR A 177 -1.53 37.46 -2.63
CA THR A 177 -1.51 37.63 -4.11
C THR A 177 -1.05 36.33 -4.76
N VAL A 178 -1.81 35.87 -5.75
CA VAL A 178 -1.43 34.70 -6.56
C VAL A 178 -0.23 35.05 -7.44
N THR A 179 0.90 34.44 -7.17
CA THR A 179 2.18 34.70 -7.84
C THR A 179 2.70 33.49 -8.65
N GLY A 180 1.93 32.42 -8.65
CA GLY A 180 2.18 31.25 -9.47
C GLY A 180 1.02 30.28 -9.48
N VAL A 181 0.84 29.62 -10.63
CA VAL A 181 -0.07 28.49 -10.79
C VAL A 181 0.76 27.25 -11.10
N LEU A 182 0.65 26.25 -10.24
CA LEU A 182 1.40 25.01 -10.29
C LEU A 182 0.59 23.95 -11.04
N LYS A 183 1.22 23.16 -11.88
CA LYS A 183 0.61 21.94 -12.40
C LYS A 183 0.22 21.02 -11.24
N ASP A 184 -0.93 20.36 -11.32
CA ASP A 184 -1.37 19.42 -10.29
C ASP A 184 -0.30 18.39 -9.97
N LEU A 185 -0.22 18.01 -8.68
CA LEU A 185 0.80 17.10 -8.20
C LEU A 185 0.67 15.72 -8.86
N PRO A 186 1.79 15.09 -9.23
CA PRO A 186 1.78 13.73 -9.72
C PRO A 186 1.36 12.75 -8.61
N GLY A 187 0.76 11.62 -9.01
CA GLY A 187 0.26 10.62 -8.05
C GLY A 187 1.36 9.86 -7.29
N ASN A 188 2.62 9.98 -7.71
CA ASN A 188 3.79 9.31 -7.13
C ASN A 188 4.70 10.30 -6.37
N THR A 189 4.10 11.11 -5.51
CA THR A 189 4.83 12.03 -4.63
C THR A 189 4.30 11.99 -3.19
N ASN A 190 5.18 12.23 -2.23
CA ASN A 190 4.86 12.38 -0.82
C ASN A 190 4.26 13.74 -0.49
N PHE A 191 4.45 14.73 -1.36
CA PHE A 191 3.92 16.06 -1.15
C PHE A 191 2.40 16.07 -1.31
N LYS A 192 1.71 16.73 -0.37
CA LYS A 192 0.25 16.85 -0.35
C LYS A 192 -0.14 18.28 -0.02
N PHE A 193 -0.37 19.08 -1.05
CA PHE A 193 -0.83 20.45 -0.89
C PHE A 193 -1.64 20.89 -2.12
N ASP A 194 -2.60 21.75 -1.92
CA ASP A 194 -3.33 22.46 -2.96
C ASP A 194 -2.80 23.88 -3.17
N TYR A 195 -2.10 24.43 -2.16
CA TYR A 195 -1.42 25.72 -2.25
C TYR A 195 -0.15 25.74 -1.40
N LEU A 196 0.75 26.67 -1.76
CA LEU A 196 1.97 26.95 -1.03
C LEU A 196 2.00 28.39 -0.54
N LEU A 197 2.39 28.55 0.72
CA LEU A 197 2.64 29.84 1.36
C LEU A 197 4.11 29.96 1.72
N PRO A 198 4.70 31.14 1.58
CA PRO A 198 6.08 31.39 1.99
C PRO A 198 6.27 31.22 3.50
N TYR A 199 7.40 30.69 3.91
CA TYR A 199 7.75 30.58 5.33
C TYR A 199 7.82 31.94 6.06
N ALA A 200 8.07 33.02 5.31
CA ALA A 200 7.99 34.39 5.83
C ALA A 200 6.58 34.73 6.35
N TYR A 201 5.52 34.22 5.74
CA TYR A 201 4.15 34.39 6.25
C TYR A 201 3.93 33.59 7.53
N TYR A 202 4.46 32.35 7.60
CA TYR A 202 4.44 31.58 8.82
C TYR A 202 5.09 32.33 10.00
N SER A 203 6.28 32.93 9.79
CA SER A 203 7.00 33.69 10.83
C SER A 203 6.23 34.91 11.29
N LYS A 204 5.40 35.50 10.43
CA LYS A 204 4.47 36.60 10.81
C LYS A 204 3.36 36.07 11.73
N LEU A 205 2.81 34.88 11.43
CA LEU A 205 1.72 34.31 12.26
C LEU A 205 2.23 33.80 13.62
N TYR A 206 3.44 33.28 13.67
CA TYR A 206 4.02 32.62 14.84
C TYR A 206 5.42 33.17 15.17
N PRO A 207 5.57 34.43 15.57
CA PRO A 207 6.88 35.11 15.71
C PRO A 207 7.77 34.48 16.79
N ASN A 208 7.20 33.89 17.84
CA ASN A 208 7.93 33.38 19.01
C ASN A 208 8.23 31.87 18.92
N ASN A 209 8.01 31.25 17.78
CA ASN A 209 8.16 29.81 17.64
C ASN A 209 9.54 29.42 17.04
N ASN A 210 10.60 29.69 17.77
CA ASN A 210 11.99 29.46 17.37
C ASN A 210 12.68 28.49 18.34
N ASP A 211 11.94 27.47 18.80
CA ASP A 211 12.39 26.48 19.76
C ASP A 211 13.13 25.33 19.07
N TRP A 212 14.31 24.99 19.56
CA TRP A 212 15.11 23.86 19.09
C TRP A 212 14.57 22.48 19.50
N ASN A 213 13.73 22.44 20.53
CA ASN A 213 13.10 21.21 21.02
C ASN A 213 11.75 20.92 20.36
N ASN A 214 11.24 21.82 19.50
CA ASN A 214 9.93 21.65 18.87
C ASN A 214 10.07 21.22 17.41
N GLY A 215 9.99 19.91 17.16
CA GLY A 215 10.03 19.31 15.82
C GLY A 215 8.64 19.27 15.20
N ASN A 216 8.40 20.04 14.12
CA ASN A 216 7.09 20.15 13.47
C ASN A 216 7.14 20.34 11.94
N LEU A 217 8.30 20.24 11.34
CA LEU A 217 8.47 20.39 9.90
C LEU A 217 9.52 19.41 9.36
N LEU A 218 9.51 19.19 8.04
CA LEU A 218 10.53 18.46 7.34
C LEU A 218 11.62 19.40 6.84
N THR A 219 12.87 19.02 7.04
CA THR A 219 14.03 19.77 6.53
C THR A 219 14.75 18.94 5.47
N PHE A 220 14.84 19.49 4.28
CA PHE A 220 15.54 18.89 3.15
C PHE A 220 16.85 19.61 2.90
N VAL A 221 17.88 18.84 2.57
CA VAL A 221 19.23 19.36 2.31
C VAL A 221 19.73 18.82 0.97
N THR A 222 20.20 19.70 0.11
CA THR A 222 20.94 19.31 -1.10
C THR A 222 22.43 19.50 -0.84
N LEU A 223 23.22 18.44 -0.95
CA LEU A 223 24.67 18.50 -0.80
C LEU A 223 25.36 18.91 -2.10
N LYS A 224 26.50 19.60 -2.01
CA LYS A 224 27.35 19.92 -3.15
C LYS A 224 27.93 18.65 -3.80
N PRO A 225 28.26 18.66 -5.10
CA PRO A 225 28.66 17.43 -5.82
C PRO A 225 29.83 16.65 -5.23
N LYS A 226 30.72 17.30 -4.49
CA LYS A 226 31.92 16.68 -3.87
C LYS A 226 31.70 16.29 -2.40
N ALA A 227 30.58 16.65 -1.79
CA ALA A 227 30.32 16.37 -0.39
C ALA A 227 29.79 14.94 -0.22
N THR A 228 30.22 14.27 0.84
CA THR A 228 29.74 12.94 1.21
C THR A 228 28.75 13.03 2.35
N VAL A 229 27.69 12.21 2.31
CA VAL A 229 26.68 12.18 3.37
C VAL A 229 27.28 11.76 4.72
N ALA A 230 28.23 10.82 4.72
CA ALA A 230 28.88 10.35 5.95
C ALA A 230 29.70 11.44 6.66
N GLU A 231 30.30 12.36 5.91
CA GLU A 231 31.00 13.51 6.49
C GLU A 231 30.03 14.55 7.03
N PHE A 232 28.98 14.83 6.27
CA PHE A 232 27.92 15.73 6.70
C PHE A 232 27.24 15.22 7.97
N ASP A 233 26.87 13.92 8.03
CA ASP A 233 26.23 13.32 9.21
C ASP A 233 27.09 13.43 10.47
N ARG A 234 28.41 13.22 10.36
CA ARG A 234 29.33 13.38 11.51
C ARG A 234 29.32 14.79 12.06
N LYS A 235 29.26 15.79 11.18
CA LYS A 235 29.30 17.20 11.56
C LYS A 235 27.97 17.67 12.15
N VAL A 236 26.82 17.27 11.52
CA VAL A 236 25.50 17.78 11.90
C VAL A 236 24.90 17.04 13.09
N ALA A 237 25.44 15.87 13.44
CA ALA A 237 24.84 14.95 14.40
C ALA A 237 24.41 15.61 15.71
N ASN A 238 25.20 16.50 16.27
CA ASN A 238 24.96 17.09 17.60
C ASN A 238 24.37 18.51 17.54
N ILE A 239 24.00 19.01 16.37
CA ILE A 239 23.59 20.41 16.19
C ILE A 239 22.43 20.82 17.12
N ILE A 240 21.48 19.94 17.41
CA ILE A 240 20.38 20.25 18.36
C ILE A 240 20.92 20.29 19.78
N ILE A 241 21.76 19.35 20.17
CA ILE A 241 22.37 19.30 21.51
C ILE A 241 23.21 20.55 21.79
N GLU A 242 23.93 21.04 20.76
CA GLU A 242 24.79 22.23 20.86
C GLU A 242 23.98 23.54 21.03
N HIS A 243 22.73 23.55 20.56
CA HIS A 243 21.86 24.73 20.64
C HIS A 243 20.81 24.65 21.75
N THR A 244 20.81 23.60 22.55
CA THR A 244 19.92 23.41 23.70
C THR A 244 20.70 23.43 25.01
N LYS A 245 20.03 23.59 26.14
CA LYS A 245 20.71 23.51 27.44
C LYS A 245 21.16 22.05 27.70
N PRO A 246 22.26 21.89 28.46
CA PRO A 246 22.74 20.55 28.80
C PRO A 246 21.64 19.66 29.39
N GLY A 247 21.41 18.52 28.75
CA GLY A 247 20.42 17.52 29.15
C GLY A 247 18.99 17.75 28.64
N GLU A 248 18.71 18.86 27.93
CA GLU A 248 17.39 19.12 27.33
C GLU A 248 17.13 18.32 26.05
N ALA A 249 18.18 18.06 25.25
CA ALA A 249 18.06 17.28 24.03
C ALA A 249 19.08 16.13 24.00
N THR A 250 18.67 15.00 23.48
CA THR A 250 19.49 13.79 23.29
C THR A 250 19.51 13.31 21.85
N ASN A 251 18.63 13.87 21.03
CA ASN A 251 18.44 13.49 19.64
C ASN A 251 19.60 13.96 18.75
N LYS A 252 20.02 13.08 17.87
CA LYS A 252 21.06 13.32 16.87
C LYS A 252 20.47 13.41 15.48
N ILE A 253 20.94 14.39 14.71
CA ILE A 253 20.50 14.56 13.32
C ILE A 253 21.31 13.65 12.40
N PHE A 254 20.66 13.08 11.39
CA PHE A 254 21.29 12.38 10.28
C PHE A 254 20.48 12.56 8.98
N ALA A 255 21.11 12.35 7.85
CA ALA A 255 20.52 12.55 6.53
C ALA A 255 20.14 11.20 5.89
N GLN A 256 18.90 11.06 5.49
CA GLN A 256 18.41 9.94 4.70
C GLN A 256 18.34 10.33 3.23
N PRO A 257 18.91 9.56 2.27
CA PRO A 257 18.71 9.82 0.85
C PRO A 257 17.21 9.90 0.52
N TYR A 258 16.75 11.02 -0.01
CA TYR A 258 15.32 11.22 -0.23
C TYR A 258 14.74 10.25 -1.26
N LYS A 259 15.54 9.81 -2.24
CA LYS A 259 15.16 8.77 -3.22
C LYS A 259 14.74 7.44 -2.59
N ASP A 260 15.16 7.20 -1.35
CA ASP A 260 14.91 5.95 -0.62
C ASP A 260 13.86 6.13 0.48
N ALA A 261 13.48 7.36 0.83
CA ALA A 261 12.61 7.68 1.96
C ALA A 261 11.21 7.04 1.85
N TRP A 262 10.68 6.89 0.62
CA TRP A 262 9.41 6.23 0.38
C TRP A 262 9.48 4.71 0.57
N LEU A 263 10.53 4.09 0.07
CA LEU A 263 10.68 2.63 0.04
C LEU A 263 11.19 2.08 1.37
N TYR A 264 12.02 2.85 2.08
CA TYR A 264 12.65 2.44 3.33
C TYR A 264 12.15 3.33 4.46
N SER A 265 11.11 2.89 5.15
CA SER A 265 10.45 3.61 6.25
C SER A 265 10.48 2.86 7.58
N ASN A 266 10.75 1.55 7.58
CA ASN A 266 10.87 0.78 8.81
C ASN A 266 12.25 0.98 9.44
N VAL A 267 12.26 1.16 10.76
CA VAL A 267 13.47 1.45 11.52
C VAL A 267 13.79 0.26 12.44
N GLU A 268 15.03 -0.21 12.35
CA GLU A 268 15.60 -1.17 13.31
C GLU A 268 16.96 -0.65 13.79
N ASN A 269 17.17 -0.65 15.10
CA ASN A 269 18.40 -0.15 15.72
C ASN A 269 18.82 1.26 15.22
N GLY A 270 17.85 2.14 15.04
CA GLY A 270 18.08 3.51 14.60
C GLY A 270 18.49 3.68 13.12
N GLN A 271 18.26 2.67 12.28
CA GLN A 271 18.53 2.71 10.83
C GLN A 271 17.30 2.31 10.04
N TYR A 272 17.14 2.84 8.85
CA TYR A 272 16.09 2.45 7.91
C TYR A 272 16.48 1.15 7.19
N VAL A 273 15.71 0.07 7.39
CA VAL A 273 16.05 -1.28 6.90
C VAL A 273 15.01 -1.88 5.97
N GLY A 274 13.78 -1.47 6.03
CA GLY A 274 12.68 -2.05 5.26
C GLY A 274 11.52 -1.07 5.09
N GLY A 275 10.35 -1.58 4.78
CA GLY A 275 9.13 -0.80 4.55
C GLY A 275 8.43 -1.22 3.26
N ARG A 276 8.02 -0.26 2.44
CA ARG A 276 7.35 -0.53 1.16
C ARG A 276 8.19 -1.36 0.18
N ILE A 277 9.50 -1.33 0.30
CA ILE A 277 10.41 -2.17 -0.52
C ILE A 277 10.08 -3.67 -0.38
N GLU A 278 9.62 -4.12 0.78
CA GLU A 278 9.25 -5.53 0.98
C GLU A 278 8.00 -5.90 0.16
N LEU A 279 7.05 -4.98 0.04
CA LEU A 279 5.89 -5.17 -0.86
C LEU A 279 6.32 -5.20 -2.32
N VAL A 280 7.24 -4.31 -2.73
CA VAL A 280 7.79 -4.29 -4.09
C VAL A 280 8.48 -5.62 -4.41
N LYS A 281 9.30 -6.16 -3.51
CA LYS A 281 9.95 -7.47 -3.66
C LYS A 281 8.92 -8.59 -3.77
N MET A 282 7.92 -8.62 -2.89
CA MET A 282 6.86 -9.62 -2.87
C MET A 282 6.06 -9.61 -4.18
N PHE A 283 5.59 -8.45 -4.64
CA PHE A 283 4.83 -8.35 -5.89
C PHE A 283 5.68 -8.61 -7.12
N SER A 284 6.97 -8.27 -7.11
CA SER A 284 7.91 -8.66 -8.18
C SER A 284 8.00 -10.17 -8.29
N LEU A 285 8.10 -10.87 -7.17
CA LEU A 285 8.11 -12.33 -7.14
C LEU A 285 6.80 -12.93 -7.66
N ILE A 286 5.65 -12.37 -7.26
CA ILE A 286 4.33 -12.78 -7.75
C ILE A 286 4.23 -12.58 -9.27
N ALA A 287 4.67 -11.45 -9.81
CA ALA A 287 4.67 -11.18 -11.25
C ALA A 287 5.50 -12.21 -12.03
N ILE A 288 6.70 -12.52 -11.54
CA ILE A 288 7.57 -13.55 -12.12
C ILE A 288 6.86 -14.90 -12.11
N PHE A 289 6.23 -15.29 -11.01
CA PHE A 289 5.54 -16.58 -10.91
C PHE A 289 4.31 -16.67 -11.82
N ILE A 290 3.50 -15.62 -11.92
CA ILE A 290 2.35 -15.58 -12.84
C ILE A 290 2.82 -15.76 -14.28
N LEU A 291 3.89 -15.07 -14.66
CA LEU A 291 4.47 -15.18 -15.99
C LEU A 291 5.04 -16.59 -16.24
N LEU A 292 5.76 -17.15 -15.27
CA LEU A 292 6.27 -18.53 -15.34
C LEU A 292 5.14 -19.53 -15.48
N ILE A 293 4.04 -19.40 -14.73
CA ILE A 293 2.87 -20.27 -14.82
C ILE A 293 2.23 -20.18 -16.21
N ALA A 294 2.11 -18.98 -16.77
CA ALA A 294 1.61 -18.78 -18.13
C ALA A 294 2.53 -19.44 -19.18
N CYS A 295 3.86 -19.30 -19.04
CA CYS A 295 4.84 -19.99 -19.89
C CYS A 295 4.80 -21.52 -19.71
N ILE A 296 4.68 -22.00 -18.47
CA ILE A 296 4.55 -23.43 -18.14
C ILE A 296 3.29 -24.01 -18.80
N ASN A 297 2.17 -23.29 -18.72
CA ASN A 297 0.92 -23.70 -19.34
C ASN A 297 1.10 -23.84 -20.87
N PHE A 298 1.67 -22.83 -21.50
CA PHE A 298 2.00 -22.87 -22.93
C PHE A 298 2.91 -24.08 -23.27
N THR A 299 3.98 -24.27 -22.50
CA THR A 299 4.95 -25.36 -22.65
C THR A 299 4.28 -26.73 -22.52
N ASN A 300 3.41 -26.90 -21.51
CA ASN A 300 2.69 -28.14 -21.27
C ASN A 300 1.78 -28.53 -22.45
N LEU A 301 1.03 -27.58 -22.98
CA LEU A 301 0.12 -27.75 -24.09
C LEU A 301 0.89 -27.98 -25.42
N SER A 302 1.98 -27.24 -25.63
CA SER A 302 2.84 -27.38 -26.82
C SER A 302 3.53 -28.77 -26.84
N THR A 303 4.02 -29.20 -25.68
CA THR A 303 4.68 -30.52 -25.55
C THR A 303 3.69 -31.68 -25.66
N ALA A 304 2.48 -31.54 -25.11
CA ALA A 304 1.44 -32.56 -25.25
C ALA A 304 1.17 -32.87 -26.72
N ARG A 305 1.18 -31.87 -27.58
CA ARG A 305 0.95 -32.01 -29.01
C ARG A 305 2.15 -32.48 -29.81
N SER A 306 3.31 -32.49 -29.17
CA SER A 306 4.59 -32.86 -29.82
C SER A 306 4.58 -34.27 -30.42
N GLU A 307 3.82 -35.24 -29.87
CA GLU A 307 3.68 -36.59 -30.38
C GLU A 307 3.06 -36.61 -31.79
N LYS A 308 2.04 -35.75 -32.05
CA LYS A 308 1.44 -35.62 -33.39
C LYS A 308 2.39 -34.93 -34.38
N ARG A 309 3.23 -33.98 -33.91
CA ARG A 309 4.23 -33.29 -34.72
C ARG A 309 5.53 -34.08 -34.90
N ALA A 310 5.78 -35.12 -34.09
CA ALA A 310 6.99 -35.92 -34.20
C ALA A 310 7.16 -36.53 -35.59
N LYS A 311 6.08 -37.02 -36.21
CA LYS A 311 6.11 -37.57 -37.59
C LYS A 311 6.55 -36.50 -38.61
N GLU A 312 6.01 -35.29 -38.50
CA GLU A 312 6.37 -34.15 -39.35
C GLU A 312 7.85 -33.74 -39.18
N VAL A 313 8.33 -33.65 -37.94
CA VAL A 313 9.74 -33.37 -37.63
C VAL A 313 10.64 -34.49 -38.15
N GLY A 314 10.22 -35.77 -38.00
CA GLY A 314 10.94 -36.94 -38.53
C GLY A 314 11.10 -36.88 -40.05
N ILE A 315 10.02 -36.60 -40.80
CA ILE A 315 10.05 -36.46 -42.27
C ILE A 315 10.98 -35.29 -42.67
N ARG A 316 10.90 -34.15 -42.01
CA ARG A 316 11.75 -32.98 -42.32
C ARG A 316 13.23 -33.27 -42.07
N LYS A 317 13.56 -34.00 -41.00
CA LYS A 317 14.94 -34.40 -40.71
C LYS A 317 15.48 -35.40 -41.75
N VAL A 318 14.65 -36.32 -42.21
CA VAL A 318 15.02 -37.25 -43.31
C VAL A 318 15.23 -36.44 -44.61
N ALA A 319 14.45 -35.37 -44.83
CA ALA A 319 14.62 -34.48 -45.98
C ALA A 319 15.78 -33.44 -45.77
N GLY A 320 16.65 -33.63 -44.75
CA GLY A 320 17.86 -32.82 -44.56
C GLY A 320 17.73 -31.57 -43.68
N ALA A 321 16.63 -31.40 -42.99
CA ALA A 321 16.46 -30.22 -42.08
C ALA A 321 17.42 -30.26 -40.89
N LEU A 322 18.20 -29.22 -40.67
CA LEU A 322 19.11 -29.05 -39.53
C LEU A 322 18.34 -28.86 -38.21
N ARG A 323 18.88 -29.37 -37.12
CA ARG A 323 18.30 -29.22 -35.79
C ARG A 323 18.12 -27.75 -35.38
N SER A 324 19.07 -26.90 -35.72
CA SER A 324 19.01 -25.46 -35.48
C SER A 324 17.85 -24.78 -36.21
N SER A 325 17.60 -25.18 -37.46
CA SER A 325 16.47 -24.63 -38.23
C SER A 325 15.12 -24.99 -37.61
N LEU A 326 14.96 -26.19 -37.05
CA LEU A 326 13.77 -26.61 -36.34
C LEU A 326 13.59 -25.84 -35.02
N ILE A 327 14.67 -25.62 -34.26
CA ILE A 327 14.64 -24.83 -33.01
C ILE A 327 14.18 -23.42 -33.32
N VAL A 328 14.79 -22.73 -34.31
CA VAL A 328 14.42 -21.38 -34.73
C VAL A 328 12.96 -21.33 -35.15
N GLN A 329 12.48 -22.33 -35.88
CA GLN A 329 11.08 -22.40 -36.33
C GLN A 329 10.12 -22.46 -35.14
N PHE A 330 10.36 -23.35 -34.13
CA PHE A 330 9.49 -23.48 -32.97
C PHE A 330 9.51 -22.27 -32.07
N ILE A 331 10.68 -21.66 -31.88
CA ILE A 331 10.80 -20.39 -31.13
C ILE A 331 10.04 -19.26 -31.86
N SER A 332 10.17 -19.15 -33.19
CA SER A 332 9.43 -18.15 -33.98
C SER A 332 7.92 -18.34 -33.89
N GLU A 333 7.43 -19.60 -33.87
CA GLU A 333 6.02 -19.92 -33.67
C GLU A 333 5.54 -19.46 -32.29
N SER A 334 6.34 -19.69 -31.23
CA SER A 334 6.03 -19.27 -29.86
C SER A 334 6.04 -17.75 -29.71
N ILE A 335 6.99 -17.04 -30.31
CA ILE A 335 7.04 -15.58 -30.33
C ILE A 335 5.80 -15.01 -31.05
N LEU A 336 5.37 -15.58 -32.15
CA LEU A 336 4.17 -15.13 -32.87
C LEU A 336 2.91 -15.27 -31.99
N LEU A 337 2.78 -16.40 -31.28
CA LEU A 337 1.68 -16.61 -30.32
C LEU A 337 1.75 -15.61 -29.17
N ALA A 338 2.95 -15.34 -28.65
CA ALA A 338 3.16 -14.35 -27.60
C ALA A 338 2.82 -12.91 -28.08
N LEU A 339 3.12 -12.56 -29.34
CA LEU A 339 2.73 -11.27 -29.92
C LEU A 339 1.20 -11.13 -30.01
N VAL A 340 0.50 -12.16 -30.48
CA VAL A 340 -0.97 -12.17 -30.49
C VAL A 340 -1.55 -12.06 -29.07
N ALA A 341 -0.97 -12.81 -28.12
CA ALA A 341 -1.34 -12.74 -26.71
C ALA A 341 -1.03 -11.36 -26.10
N GLY A 342 0.08 -10.74 -26.50
CA GLY A 342 0.48 -9.41 -26.09
C GLY A 342 -0.51 -8.32 -26.50
N ILE A 343 -1.03 -8.40 -27.73
CA ILE A 343 -2.11 -7.49 -28.17
C ILE A 343 -3.35 -7.67 -27.29
N GLY A 344 -3.73 -8.92 -27.02
CA GLY A 344 -4.81 -9.23 -26.09
C GLY A 344 -4.55 -8.73 -24.66
N ALA A 345 -3.30 -8.85 -24.19
CA ALA A 345 -2.88 -8.38 -22.87
C ALA A 345 -3.00 -6.86 -22.74
N VAL A 346 -2.56 -6.10 -23.75
CA VAL A 346 -2.73 -4.63 -23.75
C VAL A 346 -4.21 -4.25 -23.68
N GLY A 347 -5.07 -4.95 -24.45
CA GLY A 347 -6.52 -4.74 -24.38
C GLY A 347 -7.10 -5.05 -22.99
N ILE A 348 -6.68 -6.14 -22.34
CA ILE A 348 -7.09 -6.50 -20.97
C ILE A 348 -6.62 -5.44 -19.98
N VAL A 349 -5.35 -5.00 -20.07
CA VAL A 349 -4.80 -3.95 -19.19
C VAL A 349 -5.61 -2.67 -19.33
N GLN A 350 -5.88 -2.21 -20.55
CA GLN A 350 -6.66 -0.98 -20.78
C GLN A 350 -8.06 -1.04 -20.16
N LEU A 351 -8.73 -2.19 -20.26
CA LEU A 351 -10.06 -2.39 -19.70
C LEU A 351 -10.06 -2.48 -18.18
N THR A 352 -9.03 -3.10 -17.60
CA THR A 352 -8.96 -3.37 -16.15
C THR A 352 -8.23 -2.29 -15.36
N LEU A 353 -7.43 -1.43 -16.00
CA LEU A 353 -6.63 -0.40 -15.33
C LEU A 353 -7.45 0.56 -14.44
N PRO A 354 -8.65 1.03 -14.82
CA PRO A 354 -9.45 1.88 -13.94
C PRO A 354 -9.91 1.17 -12.66
N ALA A 355 -10.25 -0.11 -12.74
CA ALA A 355 -10.60 -0.94 -11.58
C ALA A 355 -9.36 -1.23 -10.73
N PHE A 356 -8.24 -1.54 -11.36
CA PHE A 356 -6.96 -1.78 -10.68
C PHE A 356 -6.49 -0.54 -9.92
N ASN A 357 -6.59 0.67 -10.51
CA ASN A 357 -6.28 1.94 -9.86
C ASN A 357 -7.08 2.16 -8.56
N LYS A 358 -8.37 1.77 -8.55
CA LYS A 358 -9.19 1.83 -7.32
C LYS A 358 -8.67 0.88 -6.24
N VAL A 359 -8.23 -0.32 -6.62
CA VAL A 359 -7.69 -1.32 -5.68
C VAL A 359 -6.36 -0.87 -5.10
N VAL A 360 -5.43 -0.40 -5.95
CA VAL A 360 -4.11 0.04 -5.48
C VAL A 360 -4.13 1.41 -4.81
N GLY A 361 -5.22 2.18 -4.99
CA GLY A 361 -5.35 3.53 -4.44
C GLY A 361 -4.40 4.56 -5.07
N SER A 362 -3.92 4.29 -6.28
CA SER A 362 -2.99 5.14 -7.03
C SER A 362 -3.49 5.34 -8.46
N ARG A 363 -3.20 6.49 -9.04
CA ARG A 363 -3.57 6.79 -10.42
C ARG A 363 -2.44 6.39 -11.37
N LEU A 364 -2.39 5.10 -11.70
CA LEU A 364 -1.46 4.58 -12.69
C LEU A 364 -1.93 5.00 -14.09
N VAL A 365 -1.01 5.49 -14.90
CA VAL A 365 -1.27 5.93 -16.27
C VAL A 365 -0.21 5.34 -17.19
N ILE A 366 -0.62 4.85 -18.36
CA ILE A 366 0.30 4.44 -19.41
C ILE A 366 0.50 5.63 -20.33
N ASP A 367 1.71 6.14 -20.38
CA ASP A 367 2.06 7.20 -21.33
C ASP A 367 2.32 6.58 -22.71
N TYR A 368 1.28 6.53 -23.53
CA TYR A 368 1.35 5.99 -24.89
C TYR A 368 2.20 6.84 -25.84
N SER A 369 2.49 8.09 -25.50
CA SER A 369 3.33 8.98 -26.29
C SER A 369 4.82 8.67 -26.13
N ASN A 370 5.21 8.01 -25.07
CA ASN A 370 6.59 7.64 -24.80
C ASN A 370 6.98 6.35 -25.55
N PRO A 371 7.88 6.41 -26.56
CA PRO A 371 8.25 5.25 -27.38
C PRO A 371 8.93 4.12 -26.56
N TRP A 372 9.55 4.45 -25.43
CA TRP A 372 10.22 3.48 -24.58
C TRP A 372 9.23 2.48 -23.94
N TYR A 373 8.00 2.88 -23.64
CA TYR A 373 6.96 1.95 -23.17
C TYR A 373 6.70 0.83 -24.21
N TRP A 374 6.63 1.19 -25.49
CA TRP A 374 6.41 0.22 -26.56
C TRP A 374 7.61 -0.69 -26.78
N VAL A 375 8.83 -0.14 -26.68
CA VAL A 375 10.06 -0.94 -26.76
C VAL A 375 10.14 -1.95 -25.62
N TYR A 376 9.91 -1.53 -24.38
CA TYR A 376 9.92 -2.43 -23.23
C TYR A 376 8.78 -3.46 -23.30
N ALA A 377 7.58 -3.07 -23.71
CA ALA A 377 6.46 -3.99 -23.89
C ALA A 377 6.77 -5.06 -24.96
N LEU A 378 7.31 -4.64 -26.11
CA LEU A 378 7.71 -5.57 -27.17
C LEU A 378 8.81 -6.53 -26.69
N LEU A 379 9.85 -6.00 -26.05
CA LEU A 379 10.93 -6.83 -25.49
C LEU A 379 10.40 -7.84 -24.48
N PHE A 380 9.52 -7.42 -23.60
CA PHE A 380 8.88 -8.27 -22.59
C PHE A 380 8.05 -9.41 -23.24
N ILE A 381 7.25 -9.09 -24.25
CA ILE A 381 6.44 -10.06 -25.01
C ILE A 381 7.35 -11.07 -25.75
N VAL A 382 8.39 -10.56 -26.42
CA VAL A 382 9.35 -11.42 -27.16
C VAL A 382 10.09 -12.34 -26.20
N LEU A 383 10.59 -11.81 -25.07
CA LEU A 383 11.25 -12.61 -24.03
C LEU A 383 10.33 -13.71 -23.51
N THR A 384 9.07 -13.38 -23.23
CA THR A 384 8.05 -14.35 -22.80
C THR A 384 7.82 -15.43 -23.84
N GLY A 385 7.75 -15.07 -25.14
CA GLY A 385 7.61 -16.02 -26.24
C GLY A 385 8.81 -16.96 -26.39
N VAL A 386 10.02 -16.44 -26.18
CA VAL A 386 11.25 -17.25 -26.14
C VAL A 386 11.23 -18.23 -24.96
N MET A 387 10.95 -17.74 -23.74
CA MET A 387 10.89 -18.56 -22.53
C MET A 387 9.85 -19.69 -22.68
N ALA A 388 8.65 -19.36 -23.13
CA ALA A 388 7.59 -20.35 -23.35
C ALA A 388 7.93 -21.39 -24.43
N GLY A 389 8.65 -20.99 -25.48
CA GLY A 389 9.03 -21.81 -26.62
C GLY A 389 10.31 -22.64 -26.46
N LEU A 390 11.17 -22.27 -25.51
CA LEU A 390 12.52 -22.83 -25.39
C LEU A 390 12.48 -24.35 -25.16
N TYR A 391 11.77 -24.80 -24.13
CA TYR A 391 11.67 -26.22 -23.81
C TYR A 391 11.01 -27.04 -24.93
N PRO A 392 9.84 -26.69 -25.51
CA PRO A 392 9.25 -27.37 -26.64
C PRO A 392 10.19 -27.44 -27.84
N ALA A 393 10.93 -26.38 -28.16
CA ALA A 393 11.84 -26.33 -29.29
C ALA A 393 13.00 -27.33 -29.16
N PHE A 394 13.63 -27.38 -27.99
CA PHE A 394 14.71 -28.36 -27.73
C PHE A 394 14.19 -29.78 -27.67
N TYR A 395 13.05 -30.01 -27.03
CA TYR A 395 12.44 -31.34 -26.90
C TYR A 395 12.06 -31.92 -28.25
N LEU A 396 11.32 -31.17 -29.08
CA LEU A 396 10.88 -31.61 -30.41
C LEU A 396 12.04 -31.82 -31.39
N SER A 397 13.04 -30.92 -31.32
CA SER A 397 14.22 -31.06 -32.20
C SER A 397 15.15 -32.22 -31.84
N SER A 398 14.99 -32.84 -30.66
CA SER A 398 15.82 -33.98 -30.23
C SER A 398 15.34 -35.32 -30.78
N PHE A 399 14.14 -35.42 -31.34
CA PHE A 399 13.59 -36.69 -31.86
C PHE A 399 14.42 -37.35 -32.97
N GLN A 400 14.65 -38.65 -32.83
CA GLN A 400 15.36 -39.48 -33.83
C GLN A 400 14.36 -39.96 -34.90
N PRO A 401 14.58 -39.69 -36.20
CA PRO A 401 13.65 -40.04 -37.27
C PRO A 401 13.30 -41.55 -37.33
N VAL A 402 14.28 -42.40 -37.14
CA VAL A 402 14.12 -43.87 -37.23
C VAL A 402 13.14 -44.40 -36.15
N LYS A 403 13.23 -43.89 -34.92
CA LYS A 403 12.34 -44.32 -33.82
C LYS A 403 10.91 -43.83 -34.02
N VAL A 404 10.77 -42.65 -34.61
CA VAL A 404 9.45 -42.00 -34.84
C VAL A 404 8.71 -42.68 -35.99
N LEU A 405 9.39 -43.01 -37.05
CA LEU A 405 8.80 -43.67 -38.24
C LEU A 405 8.46 -45.15 -38.03
N LYS A 406 9.22 -45.90 -37.20
CA LYS A 406 8.93 -47.27 -36.81
C LYS A 406 7.81 -47.46 -35.79
N GLY A 407 7.17 -46.41 -35.33
CA GLY A 407 6.05 -46.46 -34.37
C GLY A 407 6.41 -46.98 -32.96
N SER A 408 7.69 -47.18 -32.65
CA SER A 408 8.18 -47.75 -31.38
C SER A 408 8.28 -46.68 -30.25
N PHE A 409 7.38 -45.74 -30.22
CA PHE A 409 7.31 -44.74 -29.16
C PHE A 409 6.66 -45.37 -27.92
N LYS A 410 7.45 -46.04 -27.07
CA LYS A 410 7.01 -46.37 -25.72
C LYS A 410 7.23 -45.15 -24.85
N PRO A 411 6.15 -44.51 -24.28
CA PRO A 411 6.32 -43.43 -23.31
C PRO A 411 7.17 -43.97 -22.16
N VAL A 412 8.23 -43.24 -21.83
CA VAL A 412 9.05 -43.51 -20.64
C VAL A 412 8.14 -43.50 -19.43
N LYS A 413 7.95 -44.65 -18.77
CA LYS A 413 7.20 -44.75 -17.50
C LYS A 413 8.01 -44.16 -16.33
N ALA A 414 8.61 -42.97 -16.50
CA ALA A 414 9.29 -42.30 -15.43
C ALA A 414 8.26 -41.67 -14.48
N LEU A 415 8.45 -41.84 -13.17
CA LEU A 415 7.62 -41.23 -12.13
C LEU A 415 7.60 -39.71 -12.26
N LEU A 416 8.71 -39.14 -12.72
CA LEU A 416 8.94 -37.70 -12.89
C LEU A 416 9.19 -37.40 -14.39
N THR A 417 8.13 -37.15 -15.14
CA THR A 417 8.27 -36.51 -16.45
C THR A 417 8.33 -35.00 -16.26
N PRO A 418 9.10 -34.24 -17.07
CA PRO A 418 9.19 -32.77 -16.93
C PRO A 418 7.83 -32.09 -16.88
N ARG A 419 6.86 -32.58 -17.66
CA ARG A 419 5.46 -32.08 -17.63
C ARG A 419 4.81 -32.24 -16.26
N LYS A 420 4.99 -33.36 -15.56
CA LYS A 420 4.44 -33.58 -14.22
C LYS A 420 5.06 -32.62 -13.20
N VAL A 421 6.38 -32.43 -13.29
CA VAL A 421 7.10 -31.44 -12.44
C VAL A 421 6.57 -30.04 -12.66
N LEU A 422 6.38 -29.62 -13.91
CA LEU A 422 5.85 -28.31 -14.24
C LEU A 422 4.41 -28.11 -13.70
N VAL A 423 3.56 -29.12 -13.76
CA VAL A 423 2.21 -29.08 -13.18
C VAL A 423 2.28 -28.98 -11.65
N VAL A 424 3.18 -29.75 -11.01
CA VAL A 424 3.38 -29.67 -9.55
C VAL A 424 3.82 -28.27 -9.15
N LEU A 425 4.82 -27.69 -9.81
CA LEU A 425 5.27 -26.33 -9.53
C LEU A 425 4.14 -25.32 -9.66
N GLN A 426 3.38 -25.40 -10.75
CA GLN A 426 2.25 -24.49 -11.02
C GLN A 426 1.20 -24.54 -9.91
N PHE A 427 0.78 -25.75 -9.48
CA PHE A 427 -0.19 -25.89 -8.40
C PHE A 427 0.40 -25.56 -7.02
N THR A 428 1.71 -25.81 -6.81
CA THR A 428 2.39 -25.39 -5.57
C THR A 428 2.28 -23.88 -5.35
N PHE A 429 2.58 -23.09 -6.38
CA PHE A 429 2.43 -21.62 -6.28
C PHE A 429 0.98 -21.19 -6.09
N ALA A 430 0.04 -21.79 -6.83
CA ALA A 430 -1.37 -21.47 -6.68
C ALA A 430 -1.88 -21.74 -5.25
N ILE A 431 -1.56 -22.91 -4.69
CA ILE A 431 -1.94 -23.33 -3.34
C ILE A 431 -1.27 -22.44 -2.30
N ALA A 432 0.03 -22.14 -2.45
CA ALA A 432 0.73 -21.24 -1.54
C ALA A 432 0.09 -19.85 -1.49
N LEU A 433 -0.28 -19.26 -2.65
CA LEU A 433 -0.97 -17.98 -2.71
C LEU A 433 -2.36 -18.01 -2.04
N ILE A 434 -3.10 -19.12 -2.16
CA ILE A 434 -4.40 -19.26 -1.45
C ILE A 434 -4.16 -19.25 0.05
N ILE A 435 -3.20 -20.03 0.56
CA ILE A 435 -2.86 -20.07 1.99
C ILE A 435 -2.47 -18.66 2.48
N CYS A 436 -1.59 -17.98 1.76
CA CYS A 436 -1.17 -16.62 2.09
C CYS A 436 -2.35 -15.65 2.13
N THR A 437 -3.27 -15.72 1.14
CA THR A 437 -4.46 -14.87 1.09
C THR A 437 -5.35 -15.06 2.32
N ILE A 438 -5.61 -16.31 2.71
CA ILE A 438 -6.47 -16.61 3.88
C ILE A 438 -5.83 -16.09 5.16
N ILE A 439 -4.50 -16.24 5.33
CA ILE A 439 -3.79 -15.77 6.52
C ILE A 439 -3.74 -14.24 6.58
N VAL A 440 -3.45 -13.57 5.46
CA VAL A 440 -3.44 -12.08 5.40
C VAL A 440 -4.83 -11.54 5.73
N GLU A 441 -5.87 -12.07 5.12
CA GLU A 441 -7.26 -11.67 5.41
C GLU A 441 -7.63 -11.93 6.88
N GLY A 442 -7.20 -13.07 7.43
CA GLY A 442 -7.38 -13.40 8.86
C GLY A 442 -6.70 -12.38 9.77
N GLN A 443 -5.47 -11.97 9.48
CA GLN A 443 -4.73 -10.97 10.25
C GLN A 443 -5.40 -9.59 10.19
N VAL A 444 -5.86 -9.17 9.01
CA VAL A 444 -6.58 -7.91 8.85
C VAL A 444 -7.88 -7.92 9.66
N ARG A 445 -8.68 -8.98 9.55
CA ARG A 445 -9.93 -9.12 10.33
C ARG A 445 -9.67 -9.16 11.85
N PHE A 446 -8.62 -9.84 12.28
CA PHE A 446 -8.22 -9.86 13.68
C PHE A 446 -7.92 -8.45 14.20
N ALA A 447 -7.11 -7.67 13.47
CA ALA A 447 -6.77 -6.31 13.84
C ALA A 447 -7.99 -5.36 13.82
N GLN A 448 -8.91 -5.53 12.86
CA GLN A 448 -10.16 -4.76 12.78
C GLN A 448 -11.12 -5.02 13.94
N ASN A 449 -11.15 -6.27 14.41
CA ASN A 449 -12.03 -6.71 15.51
C ASN A 449 -11.43 -6.46 16.90
N ARG A 450 -10.19 -5.97 16.99
CA ARG A 450 -9.62 -5.54 18.28
C ARG A 450 -10.48 -4.46 18.92
N ASP A 451 -10.69 -4.59 20.22
CA ASP A 451 -11.32 -3.53 21.00
C ASP A 451 -10.48 -2.25 20.91
N ALA A 452 -11.05 -1.22 20.32
CA ALA A 452 -10.38 0.08 20.21
C ALA A 452 -10.23 0.78 21.57
N GLY A 453 -10.91 0.31 22.62
CA GLY A 453 -10.93 0.92 23.93
C GLY A 453 -11.87 2.13 24.04
N TYR A 454 -12.54 2.51 22.96
CA TYR A 454 -13.58 3.56 22.93
C TYR A 454 -14.66 3.23 21.89
N ARG A 455 -15.84 3.81 22.06
CA ARG A 455 -16.97 3.53 21.16
C ARG A 455 -16.92 4.44 19.93
N ARG A 456 -16.54 3.88 18.77
CA ARG A 456 -16.40 4.61 17.49
C ARG A 456 -17.73 4.92 16.79
N ASN A 457 -18.74 4.08 16.99
CA ASN A 457 -20.02 4.19 16.28
C ASN A 457 -20.69 5.53 16.62
N ASN A 458 -21.20 6.19 15.57
CA ASN A 458 -21.88 7.49 15.67
C ASN A 458 -21.02 8.60 16.28
N LEU A 459 -19.73 8.41 16.38
CA LEU A 459 -18.80 9.43 16.86
C LEU A 459 -18.21 10.17 15.68
N ALA A 460 -18.36 11.50 15.70
CA ALA A 460 -17.85 12.39 14.68
C ALA A 460 -17.03 13.51 15.31
N PHE A 461 -16.24 14.17 14.50
CA PHE A 461 -15.50 15.34 14.94
C PHE A 461 -15.37 16.40 13.85
N VAL A 462 -15.15 17.64 14.31
CA VAL A 462 -14.83 18.80 13.48
C VAL A 462 -13.57 19.46 14.06
N ILE A 463 -12.59 19.75 13.21
CA ILE A 463 -11.43 20.54 13.62
C ILE A 463 -11.87 21.99 13.78
N MET A 464 -11.49 22.63 14.88
CA MET A 464 -11.88 24.00 15.19
C MET A 464 -11.08 25.01 14.36
N PHE A 465 -11.72 25.61 13.39
CA PHE A 465 -11.22 26.77 12.65
C PHE A 465 -12.11 27.96 12.85
N GLY A 466 -11.62 29.17 12.57
CA GLY A 466 -12.37 30.40 12.65
C GLY A 466 -12.95 30.65 14.04
N GLU A 467 -14.24 30.96 14.11
CA GLU A 467 -14.97 31.30 15.35
C GLU A 467 -15.34 30.05 16.19
N ALA A 468 -15.15 28.84 15.68
CA ALA A 468 -15.58 27.60 16.36
C ALA A 468 -14.99 27.47 17.78
N LYS A 469 -13.73 27.87 17.96
CA LYS A 469 -13.05 27.81 19.27
C LYS A 469 -13.68 28.75 20.28
N LYS A 470 -13.97 29.99 19.86
CA LYS A 470 -14.60 31.03 20.69
C LYS A 470 -16.05 30.66 21.02
N ASN A 471 -16.76 30.09 20.04
CA ASN A 471 -18.18 29.77 20.15
C ASN A 471 -18.45 28.33 20.60
N TYR A 472 -17.45 27.61 21.15
CA TYR A 472 -17.58 26.19 21.52
C TYR A 472 -18.80 25.93 22.41
N GLU A 473 -19.00 26.70 23.47
CA GLU A 473 -20.12 26.49 24.39
C GLU A 473 -21.48 26.68 23.71
N LEU A 474 -21.57 27.62 22.77
CA LEU A 474 -22.79 27.84 21.97
C LEU A 474 -23.06 26.68 21.03
N ILE A 475 -21.99 26.19 20.34
CA ILE A 475 -22.05 25.03 19.46
C ILE A 475 -22.46 23.79 20.26
N LYS A 476 -21.83 23.54 21.41
CA LYS A 476 -22.16 22.42 22.30
C LYS A 476 -23.62 22.45 22.75
N LYS A 477 -24.07 23.59 23.25
CA LYS A 477 -25.46 23.78 23.66
C LYS A 477 -26.42 23.57 22.48
N GLY A 478 -26.10 24.14 21.32
CA GLY A 478 -26.89 23.97 20.09
C GLY A 478 -27.01 22.53 19.65
N LEU A 479 -25.92 21.77 19.64
CA LEU A 479 -25.88 20.33 19.28
C LEU A 479 -26.73 19.49 20.24
N LEU A 480 -26.63 19.74 21.54
CA LEU A 480 -27.39 19.00 22.55
C LEU A 480 -28.89 19.39 22.52
N SER A 481 -29.21 20.69 22.50
CA SER A 481 -30.61 21.16 22.54
C SER A 481 -31.41 20.86 21.28
N SER A 482 -30.76 20.83 20.10
CA SER A 482 -31.42 20.40 18.84
C SER A 482 -31.65 18.89 18.76
N GLY A 483 -31.07 18.12 19.68
CA GLY A 483 -31.06 16.67 19.65
C GLY A 483 -30.15 16.08 18.56
N ALA A 484 -29.30 16.89 17.93
CA ALA A 484 -28.35 16.44 16.93
C ALA A 484 -27.28 15.52 17.52
N ALA A 485 -26.86 15.81 18.74
CA ALA A 485 -25.87 15.01 19.46
C ALA A 485 -26.37 14.61 20.86
N THR A 486 -25.91 13.47 21.34
CA THR A 486 -26.19 12.97 22.71
C THR A 486 -25.08 13.34 23.68
N ALA A 487 -23.87 13.60 23.20
CA ALA A 487 -22.71 14.03 23.98
C ALA A 487 -21.77 14.86 23.11
N VAL A 488 -21.08 15.82 23.69
CA VAL A 488 -20.12 16.71 23.00
C VAL A 488 -18.95 16.98 23.94
N ALA A 489 -17.75 16.88 23.40
CA ALA A 489 -16.50 17.17 24.14
C ALA A 489 -15.50 17.88 23.21
N GLN A 490 -14.58 18.62 23.79
CA GLN A 490 -13.45 19.18 23.05
C GLN A 490 -12.13 18.57 23.48
N THR A 491 -11.22 18.44 22.51
CA THR A 491 -9.90 17.83 22.70
C THR A 491 -8.82 18.56 21.92
N SER A 492 -7.55 18.32 22.29
CA SER A 492 -6.41 18.90 21.55
C SER A 492 -6.20 18.26 20.17
N ALA A 493 -6.59 16.98 19.99
CA ALA A 493 -6.45 16.22 18.75
C ALA A 493 -7.63 15.25 18.57
N PRO A 494 -7.86 14.68 17.37
CA PRO A 494 -8.76 13.55 17.19
C PRO A 494 -8.25 12.29 17.89
N MET A 495 -9.14 11.38 18.33
CA MET A 495 -8.76 10.09 18.93
C MET A 495 -8.12 9.10 17.95
N THR A 496 -7.89 9.50 16.73
CA THR A 496 -7.23 8.71 15.68
C THR A 496 -5.86 9.23 15.30
N GLU A 497 -5.41 10.32 15.90
CA GLU A 497 -4.16 11.00 15.58
C GLU A 497 -3.45 11.46 16.86
N ILE A 498 -2.12 11.43 16.90
CA ILE A 498 -1.29 12.03 17.94
C ILE A 498 -0.72 13.33 17.38
N TRP A 499 -1.09 14.47 18.00
CA TRP A 499 -0.57 15.79 17.58
C TRP A 499 0.50 16.33 18.53
N ALA A 500 0.61 15.75 19.71
CA ALA A 500 1.63 16.15 20.67
C ALA A 500 2.17 14.94 21.44
N ASN A 501 3.45 14.96 21.67
CA ASN A 501 4.14 14.05 22.57
C ASN A 501 5.30 14.79 23.26
N GLY A 502 5.84 14.22 24.32
CA GLY A 502 6.95 14.82 25.05
C GLY A 502 7.56 13.88 26.05
N ASN A 503 8.76 14.22 26.47
CA ASN A 503 9.53 13.57 27.50
C ASN A 503 9.88 14.54 28.64
N GLY A 504 10.81 14.17 29.53
CA GLY A 504 11.22 15.02 30.63
C GLY A 504 10.25 15.01 31.80
N PHE A 505 9.40 14.02 31.91
CA PHE A 505 8.51 13.86 33.07
C PHE A 505 9.19 13.05 34.17
N VAL A 506 9.01 13.51 35.40
CA VAL A 506 9.52 12.86 36.61
C VAL A 506 8.41 12.65 37.62
N TRP A 507 8.44 11.50 38.29
CA TRP A 507 7.48 11.10 39.31
C TRP A 507 8.20 10.39 40.45
N LYS A 508 7.49 10.06 41.50
CA LYS A 508 8.09 9.38 42.68
C LYS A 508 8.64 8.00 42.25
N GLY A 509 9.94 7.80 42.43
CA GLY A 509 10.64 6.57 42.06
C GLY A 509 11.15 6.53 40.62
N SER A 510 11.00 7.60 39.85
CA SER A 510 11.64 7.72 38.54
C SER A 510 13.15 7.92 38.66
N ASN A 511 13.90 7.36 37.71
CA ASN A 511 15.32 7.57 37.53
C ASN A 511 15.63 8.47 36.30
N THR A 512 16.90 8.75 36.05
CA THR A 512 17.32 9.63 34.94
C THR A 512 16.92 9.10 33.56
N ASP A 513 16.91 7.76 33.37
CA ASP A 513 16.51 7.16 32.09
C ASP A 513 15.00 7.24 31.88
N ASP A 514 14.20 7.20 32.93
CA ASP A 514 12.76 7.37 32.87
C ASP A 514 12.35 8.74 32.30
N SER A 515 13.15 9.79 32.53
CA SER A 515 12.89 11.11 31.97
C SER A 515 12.95 11.15 30.44
N LYS A 516 13.58 10.18 29.80
CA LYS A 516 13.64 10.01 28.35
C LYS A 516 12.41 9.33 27.76
N THR A 517 11.54 8.76 28.62
CA THR A 517 10.29 8.14 28.19
C THR A 517 9.39 9.17 27.50
N ASN A 518 8.98 8.85 26.27
CA ASN A 518 8.09 9.71 25.48
C ASN A 518 6.64 9.33 25.78
N PHE A 519 5.86 10.30 26.25
CA PHE A 519 4.43 10.16 26.49
C PHE A 519 3.64 10.88 25.41
N ASN A 520 2.59 10.25 24.91
CA ASN A 520 1.60 10.95 24.09
C ASN A 520 0.82 11.91 24.99
N LEU A 521 0.72 13.18 24.56
CA LEU A 521 0.08 14.25 25.32
C LEU A 521 -1.25 14.63 24.69
N TYR A 522 -2.30 14.67 25.50
CA TYR A 522 -3.64 14.89 24.99
C TYR A 522 -4.40 15.79 25.97
N SER A 523 -4.97 16.90 25.51
CA SER A 523 -5.87 17.70 26.33
C SER A 523 -7.32 17.35 26.07
N ALA A 524 -8.10 17.21 27.13
CA ALA A 524 -9.51 16.87 27.04
C ALA A 524 -10.33 17.66 28.06
N ASP A 525 -11.59 17.94 27.74
CA ASP A 525 -12.54 18.55 28.66
C ASP A 525 -13.20 17.49 29.58
N LYS A 526 -14.04 17.97 30.50
CA LYS A 526 -14.76 17.13 31.47
C LYS A 526 -15.69 16.08 30.82
N ASP A 527 -16.23 16.36 29.64
CA ASP A 527 -17.21 15.50 28.97
C ASP A 527 -16.53 14.48 28.06
N PHE A 528 -15.22 14.49 27.98
CA PHE A 528 -14.43 13.62 27.10
C PHE A 528 -14.68 12.13 27.37
N SER A 529 -14.54 11.68 28.61
CA SER A 529 -14.69 10.26 28.95
C SER A 529 -16.08 9.74 28.63
N THR A 530 -17.11 10.55 28.84
CA THR A 530 -18.51 10.20 28.52
C THR A 530 -18.75 10.18 27.02
N THR A 531 -18.25 11.23 26.31
CA THR A 531 -18.43 11.33 24.86
C THR A 531 -17.72 10.20 24.12
N MET A 532 -16.52 9.80 24.53
CA MET A 532 -15.76 8.70 23.96
C MET A 532 -16.22 7.33 24.48
N ASN A 533 -16.95 7.30 25.60
CA ASN A 533 -17.33 6.09 26.32
C ASN A 533 -16.07 5.32 26.79
N LEU A 534 -15.15 6.05 27.44
CA LEU A 534 -13.93 5.45 27.98
C LEU A 534 -14.21 4.73 29.29
N GLN A 535 -13.54 3.61 29.52
CA GLN A 535 -13.59 2.88 30.77
C GLN A 535 -12.55 3.44 31.75
N ILE A 536 -13.01 4.04 32.84
CA ILE A 536 -12.16 4.43 33.97
C ILE A 536 -11.95 3.18 34.82
N LEU A 537 -10.69 2.81 35.02
CA LEU A 537 -10.31 1.63 35.81
C LEU A 537 -10.09 1.96 37.29
N GLN A 538 -9.52 3.13 37.56
CA GLN A 538 -9.25 3.62 38.92
C GLN A 538 -9.46 5.12 38.96
N GLY A 539 -9.87 5.61 40.14
CA GLY A 539 -10.10 7.04 40.33
C GLY A 539 -11.35 7.56 39.61
N ARG A 540 -11.25 8.72 39.01
CA ARG A 540 -12.35 9.42 38.31
C ARG A 540 -11.90 10.12 37.04
N SER A 541 -12.86 10.56 36.23
CA SER A 541 -12.60 11.42 35.06
C SER A 541 -12.26 12.85 35.47
N ILE A 542 -11.75 13.64 34.50
CA ILE A 542 -11.54 15.10 34.64
C ILE A 542 -12.88 15.77 34.89
N ASP A 543 -12.97 16.60 35.93
CA ASP A 543 -14.15 17.39 36.28
C ASP A 543 -13.76 18.69 36.99
N TYR A 544 -13.30 19.66 36.21
CA TYR A 544 -12.87 20.95 36.74
C TYR A 544 -14.00 21.91 37.15
N ASP A 545 -15.26 21.52 36.93
CA ASP A 545 -16.41 22.26 37.48
C ASP A 545 -16.57 21.97 38.98
N ASN A 546 -16.48 20.68 39.36
CA ASN A 546 -16.61 20.28 40.77
C ASN A 546 -15.25 20.27 41.50
N TYR A 547 -14.15 20.03 40.78
CA TYR A 547 -12.79 19.97 41.33
C TYR A 547 -11.86 20.92 40.59
N LYS A 548 -11.66 22.12 41.10
CA LYS A 548 -10.82 23.17 40.48
C LYS A 548 -9.36 22.73 40.27
N THR A 549 -8.88 21.81 41.08
CA THR A 549 -7.55 21.17 40.92
C THR A 549 -7.40 20.32 39.66
N ASP A 550 -8.50 19.97 39.02
CA ASP A 550 -8.48 19.16 37.82
C ASP A 550 -8.01 19.92 36.56
N SER A 551 -7.85 21.26 36.66
CA SER A 551 -7.13 22.03 35.63
C SER A 551 -5.69 21.50 35.43
N THR A 552 -5.09 20.88 36.45
CA THR A 552 -3.80 20.21 36.46
C THR A 552 -3.94 18.70 36.70
N GLY A 553 -5.16 18.18 36.66
CA GLY A 553 -5.44 16.75 36.77
C GLY A 553 -5.00 15.99 35.52
N VAL A 554 -4.47 14.80 35.71
CA VAL A 554 -4.06 13.93 34.60
C VAL A 554 -4.68 12.54 34.74
N LEU A 555 -5.22 12.03 33.63
CA LEU A 555 -5.56 10.62 33.46
C LEU A 555 -4.40 9.91 32.76
N LEU A 556 -3.99 8.78 33.29
CA LEU A 556 -3.00 7.90 32.68
C LEU A 556 -3.73 6.74 32.01
N ASN A 557 -3.24 6.28 30.85
CA ASN A 557 -3.65 4.98 30.34
C ASN A 557 -2.87 3.85 31.05
N GLU A 558 -3.32 2.59 30.91
CA GLU A 558 -2.63 1.44 31.53
C GLU A 558 -1.16 1.35 31.08
N ALA A 559 -0.87 1.70 29.82
CA ALA A 559 0.50 1.71 29.30
C ALA A 559 1.39 2.71 30.05
N ALA A 560 0.89 3.91 30.36
CA ALA A 560 1.62 4.91 31.14
C ALA A 560 1.84 4.46 32.59
N VAL A 561 0.83 3.85 33.21
CA VAL A 561 0.95 3.29 34.58
C VAL A 561 2.02 2.19 34.62
N ASN A 562 2.04 1.31 33.64
CA ASN A 562 3.05 0.23 33.53
C ASN A 562 4.45 0.79 33.28
N GLU A 563 4.59 1.75 32.38
CA GLU A 563 5.86 2.40 32.07
C GLU A 563 6.42 3.15 33.28
N MET A 564 5.56 3.83 34.01
CA MET A 564 5.92 4.53 35.25
C MET A 564 6.10 3.58 36.44
N ARG A 565 5.78 2.30 36.30
CA ARG A 565 5.86 1.27 37.39
C ARG A 565 5.07 1.65 38.64
N LEU A 566 3.93 2.34 38.44
CA LEU A 566 3.11 2.81 39.58
C LEU A 566 2.21 1.70 40.10
N LYS A 567 2.32 1.41 41.44
CA LYS A 567 1.43 0.46 42.11
C LYS A 567 0.08 1.08 42.49
N ASN A 568 0.11 2.35 42.92
CA ASN A 568 -1.06 3.13 43.31
C ASN A 568 -1.00 4.45 42.54
N PRO A 569 -1.49 4.49 41.27
CA PRO A 569 -1.30 5.65 40.40
C PRO A 569 -2.11 6.88 40.82
N VAL A 570 -3.32 6.70 41.38
CA VAL A 570 -4.19 7.83 41.78
C VAL A 570 -3.59 8.56 43.00
N GLY A 571 -3.45 9.88 42.84
CA GLY A 571 -2.78 10.74 43.81
C GLY A 571 -1.29 10.96 43.60
N GLU A 572 -0.68 10.27 42.61
CA GLU A 572 0.73 10.47 42.27
C GLU A 572 0.94 11.83 41.61
N VAL A 573 2.12 12.41 41.80
CA VAL A 573 2.51 13.74 41.29
C VAL A 573 3.53 13.60 40.19
N ILE A 574 3.24 14.21 39.04
CA ILE A 574 4.13 14.23 37.89
C ILE A 574 4.60 15.67 37.63
N ARG A 575 5.90 15.87 37.45
CA ARG A 575 6.51 17.15 37.16
C ARG A 575 7.26 17.10 35.84
N SER A 576 7.24 18.17 35.09
CA SER A 576 8.12 18.31 33.92
C SER A 576 9.45 18.94 34.34
N MET A 577 10.56 18.42 33.87
CA MET A 577 11.90 18.97 34.03
C MET A 577 12.05 20.32 33.33
N TYR A 578 11.23 20.56 32.30
CA TYR A 578 11.24 21.79 31.49
C TYR A 578 10.34 22.88 32.04
N GLY A 579 9.79 22.69 33.24
CA GLY A 579 8.84 23.62 33.87
C GLY A 579 7.39 23.37 33.47
N GLY A 580 6.51 24.22 33.95
CA GLY A 580 5.08 24.05 33.70
C GLY A 580 4.31 23.60 34.94
N PRO A 581 3.01 23.31 34.82
CA PRO A 581 2.18 22.95 35.95
C PRO A 581 2.56 21.57 36.50
N VAL A 582 2.43 21.43 37.83
CA VAL A 582 2.53 20.15 38.50
C VAL A 582 1.24 19.35 38.24
N LEU A 583 1.38 18.16 37.65
CA LEU A 583 0.23 17.30 37.33
C LEU A 583 -0.08 16.34 38.50
N HIS A 584 -1.35 16.12 38.74
CA HIS A 584 -1.83 15.18 39.76
C HIS A 584 -2.64 14.08 39.09
N VAL A 585 -2.25 12.82 39.27
CA VAL A 585 -2.98 11.67 38.70
C VAL A 585 -4.32 11.53 39.42
N ILE A 586 -5.41 11.75 38.68
CA ILE A 586 -6.80 11.68 39.21
C ILE A 586 -7.50 10.39 38.84
N GLY A 587 -7.00 9.67 37.84
CA GLY A 587 -7.57 8.40 37.44
C GLY A 587 -6.72 7.67 36.40
N VAL A 588 -7.12 6.42 36.16
CA VAL A 588 -6.54 5.54 35.15
C VAL A 588 -7.62 5.10 34.18
N VAL A 589 -7.36 5.25 32.89
CA VAL A 589 -8.24 4.80 31.81
C VAL A 589 -7.70 3.50 31.19
N LYS A 590 -8.60 2.63 30.78
CA LYS A 590 -8.25 1.46 29.97
C LYS A 590 -7.49 1.89 28.70
N ASN A 591 -6.54 1.09 28.27
CA ASN A 591 -5.82 1.31 27.04
C ASN A 591 -6.77 1.44 25.84
N PHE A 592 -6.50 2.39 24.95
CA PHE A 592 -7.26 2.58 23.72
C PHE A 592 -6.33 2.86 22.53
N ILE A 593 -6.78 2.49 21.33
CA ILE A 593 -5.97 2.53 20.10
C ILE A 593 -6.14 3.89 19.42
N ILE A 594 -5.08 4.69 19.40
CA ILE A 594 -5.04 5.96 18.63
C ILE A 594 -4.24 5.78 17.34
N GLU A 595 -3.06 5.20 17.41
CA GLU A 595 -2.15 5.05 16.28
C GLU A 595 -2.47 3.81 15.45
N SER A 596 -1.59 2.86 15.40
CA SER A 596 -1.76 1.64 14.62
C SER A 596 -2.40 0.53 15.45
N PRO A 597 -3.45 -0.14 14.96
CA PRO A 597 -4.00 -1.31 15.62
C PRO A 597 -3.07 -2.53 15.60
N TYR A 598 -1.98 -2.45 14.87
CA TYR A 598 -0.97 -3.51 14.79
C TYR A 598 0.18 -3.34 15.78
N GLN A 599 0.33 -2.14 16.37
CA GLN A 599 1.41 -1.79 17.27
C GLN A 599 0.97 -1.80 18.74
N PRO A 600 1.90 -1.90 19.69
CA PRO A 600 1.62 -1.68 21.11
C PRO A 600 1.00 -0.31 21.35
N ILE A 601 0.21 -0.20 22.39
CA ILE A 601 -0.38 1.07 22.80
C ILE A 601 0.67 1.85 23.60
N ASN A 602 0.97 3.06 23.14
CA ASN A 602 1.97 3.92 23.77
C ASN A 602 1.47 4.53 25.09
N PRO A 603 2.36 4.84 26.03
CA PRO A 603 2.03 5.55 27.26
C PRO A 603 1.46 6.94 26.94
N MET A 604 0.35 7.30 27.61
CA MET A 604 -0.39 8.51 27.35
C MET A 604 -0.78 9.23 28.65
N MET A 605 -0.69 10.55 28.61
CA MET A 605 -1.20 11.48 29.62
C MET A 605 -2.33 12.30 29.02
N ILE A 606 -3.53 12.20 29.58
CA ILE A 606 -4.67 13.02 29.21
C ILE A 606 -4.85 14.06 30.29
N VAL A 607 -4.61 15.32 29.93
CA VAL A 607 -4.64 16.44 30.87
C VAL A 607 -5.86 17.34 30.62
N GLY A 608 -6.14 18.22 31.56
CA GLY A 608 -7.12 19.31 31.38
C GLY A 608 -6.74 20.30 30.27
N PRO A 609 -7.08 21.56 30.33
CA PRO A 609 -6.96 22.55 29.24
C PRO A 609 -5.53 23.05 29.00
N ILE A 610 -4.49 22.29 29.38
CA ILE A 610 -3.08 22.74 29.38
C ILE A 610 -2.57 23.08 27.97
N PHE A 611 -2.84 22.22 26.99
CA PHE A 611 -2.39 22.40 25.59
C PHE A 611 -3.47 23.06 24.71
N GLY A 612 -4.59 23.50 25.30
CA GLY A 612 -5.73 24.01 24.56
C GLY A 612 -6.49 22.92 23.81
N TYR A 613 -7.54 23.37 23.11
CA TYR A 613 -8.41 22.47 22.35
C TYR A 613 -8.46 22.87 20.88
N SER A 614 -8.52 21.90 20.02
CA SER A 614 -8.51 22.09 18.56
C SER A 614 -9.59 21.26 17.84
N VAL A 615 -10.31 20.40 18.55
CA VAL A 615 -11.29 19.47 17.96
C VAL A 615 -12.58 19.47 18.80
N ILE A 616 -13.72 19.56 18.14
CA ILE A 616 -15.03 19.30 18.72
C ILE A 616 -15.42 17.87 18.35
N ASN A 617 -15.57 17.03 19.36
CA ASN A 617 -16.06 15.67 19.22
C ASN A 617 -17.53 15.61 19.63
N PHE A 618 -18.34 14.90 18.88
CA PHE A 618 -19.75 14.76 19.25
C PHE A 618 -20.30 13.40 18.82
N ARG A 619 -21.17 12.87 19.65
CA ARG A 619 -21.86 11.61 19.40
C ARG A 619 -23.22 11.91 18.78
N ILE A 620 -23.34 11.59 17.50
CA ILE A 620 -24.56 11.83 16.74
C ILE A 620 -25.69 10.97 17.31
N ASN A 621 -26.86 11.57 17.50
CA ASN A 621 -28.05 10.84 17.92
C ASN A 621 -28.56 9.96 16.77
N GLU A 622 -28.87 8.72 17.08
CA GLU A 622 -29.44 7.78 16.09
C GLU A 622 -30.91 8.05 15.79
N ARG A 623 -31.63 8.70 16.71
CA ARG A 623 -33.07 8.95 16.63
C ARG A 623 -33.35 10.46 16.42
N PRO A 624 -34.31 10.84 15.57
CA PRO A 624 -35.17 9.98 14.74
C PRO A 624 -34.41 9.39 13.53
N SER A 625 -33.41 10.08 13.00
CA SER A 625 -32.60 9.66 11.84
C SER A 625 -31.20 10.25 11.93
N TYR A 626 -30.19 9.42 11.63
CA TYR A 626 -28.80 9.83 11.58
C TYR A 626 -28.56 11.01 10.62
N GLY A 627 -29.14 10.95 9.40
CA GLY A 627 -29.01 12.00 8.38
C GLY A 627 -29.63 13.33 8.80
N GLU A 628 -30.83 13.30 9.41
CA GLU A 628 -31.49 14.51 9.93
C GLU A 628 -30.69 15.17 11.06
N ASN A 629 -30.12 14.36 11.94
CA ASN A 629 -29.32 14.89 13.05
C ASN A 629 -27.98 15.45 12.56
N LEU A 630 -27.41 14.88 11.51
CA LEU A 630 -26.22 15.47 10.86
C LEU A 630 -26.55 16.83 10.21
N GLN A 631 -27.70 16.98 9.56
CA GLN A 631 -28.17 18.28 9.03
C GLN A 631 -28.44 19.31 10.13
N LYS A 632 -28.98 18.87 11.28
CA LYS A 632 -29.11 19.76 12.44
C LYS A 632 -27.76 20.21 12.97
N ALA A 633 -26.77 19.29 13.04
CA ALA A 633 -25.42 19.64 13.43
C ALA A 633 -24.81 20.66 12.45
N GLU A 634 -24.95 20.44 11.14
CA GLU A 634 -24.51 21.41 10.12
C GLU A 634 -25.12 22.80 10.32
N LYS A 635 -26.42 22.90 10.61
CA LYS A 635 -27.07 24.17 10.89
C LYS A 635 -26.50 24.86 12.12
N VAL A 636 -26.21 24.11 13.19
CA VAL A 636 -25.59 24.66 14.40
C VAL A 636 -24.19 25.20 14.11
N PHE A 637 -23.36 24.43 13.41
CA PHE A 637 -22.03 24.89 13.04
C PHE A 637 -22.08 26.11 12.12
N SER A 638 -22.94 26.08 11.10
CA SER A 638 -23.12 27.23 10.18
C SER A 638 -23.61 28.48 10.87
N GLN A 639 -24.41 28.35 11.92
CA GLN A 639 -24.89 29.51 12.73
C GLN A 639 -23.75 30.16 13.53
N TYR A 640 -22.87 29.37 14.14
CA TYR A 640 -21.84 29.87 15.04
C TYR A 640 -20.45 29.96 14.42
N ASN A 641 -20.26 29.40 13.20
CA ASN A 641 -19.02 29.46 12.42
C ASN A 641 -19.31 29.60 10.91
N PRO A 642 -20.02 30.64 10.48
CA PRO A 642 -20.59 30.74 9.13
C PRO A 642 -19.56 30.84 8.01
N GLN A 643 -18.34 31.24 8.30
CA GLN A 643 -17.29 31.40 7.29
C GLN A 643 -16.65 30.07 6.88
N TYR A 644 -16.76 29.04 7.73
CA TYR A 644 -16.14 27.74 7.49
C TYR A 644 -17.17 26.69 7.09
N PRO A 645 -16.90 25.88 6.07
CA PRO A 645 -17.77 24.76 5.72
C PRO A 645 -17.79 23.74 6.85
N PHE A 646 -18.94 23.06 7.04
CA PHE A 646 -19.07 21.98 8.00
C PHE A 646 -18.32 20.73 7.51
N ASN A 647 -17.04 20.68 7.80
CA ASN A 647 -16.18 19.54 7.42
C ASN A 647 -16.16 18.50 8.55
N VAL A 648 -17.17 17.67 8.60
CA VAL A 648 -17.31 16.60 9.59
C VAL A 648 -16.53 15.36 9.17
N ARG A 649 -15.75 14.81 10.09
CA ARG A 649 -15.05 13.54 9.94
C ARG A 649 -15.61 12.51 10.91
N PHE A 650 -15.63 11.22 10.49
CA PHE A 650 -16.23 10.14 11.27
C PHE A 650 -15.15 9.18 11.77
N TYR A 651 -15.16 8.85 13.04
CA TYR A 651 -14.14 8.01 13.67
C TYR A 651 -14.07 6.61 13.13
N ASP A 652 -15.19 6.02 12.71
CA ASP A 652 -15.24 4.71 12.06
C ASP A 652 -14.50 4.71 10.71
N LYS A 653 -14.69 5.77 9.90
CA LYS A 653 -13.99 5.95 8.62
C LYS A 653 -12.50 6.21 8.82
N GLU A 654 -12.15 7.13 9.73
CA GLU A 654 -10.74 7.43 10.05
C GLU A 654 -10.01 6.20 10.58
N TYR A 655 -10.68 5.41 11.41
CA TYR A 655 -10.12 4.16 11.91
C TYR A 655 -9.96 3.12 10.80
N ALA A 656 -10.92 3.04 9.84
CA ALA A 656 -10.84 2.14 8.70
C ALA A 656 -9.64 2.45 7.78
N VAL A 657 -9.25 3.71 7.64
CA VAL A 657 -8.08 4.12 6.84
C VAL A 657 -6.78 3.47 7.36
N LYS A 658 -6.70 3.17 8.68
CA LYS A 658 -5.53 2.53 9.29
C LYS A 658 -5.27 1.09 8.80
N PHE A 659 -6.24 0.46 8.18
CA PHE A 659 -6.16 -0.88 7.60
C PHE A 659 -6.05 -0.86 6.06
N ALA A 660 -6.10 0.32 5.46
CA ALA A 660 -6.24 0.44 4.01
C ALA A 660 -5.07 -0.19 3.25
N ASP A 661 -3.85 -0.06 3.76
CA ASP A 661 -2.66 -0.60 3.10
C ASP A 661 -2.64 -2.14 3.17
N GLU A 662 -2.91 -2.74 4.35
CA GLU A 662 -2.98 -4.19 4.50
C GLU A 662 -4.18 -4.79 3.74
N GLN A 663 -5.32 -4.10 3.72
CA GLN A 663 -6.47 -4.51 2.90
C GLN A 663 -6.14 -4.49 1.40
N ARG A 664 -5.43 -3.48 0.92
CA ARG A 664 -4.96 -3.41 -0.47
C ARG A 664 -4.04 -4.57 -0.80
N VAL A 665 -3.07 -4.86 0.08
CA VAL A 665 -2.17 -6.00 -0.07
C VAL A 665 -2.97 -7.30 -0.12
N GLY A 666 -3.87 -7.53 0.82
CA GLY A 666 -4.74 -8.71 0.85
C GLY A 666 -5.58 -8.86 -0.42
N THR A 667 -6.20 -7.77 -0.89
CA THR A 667 -7.01 -7.76 -2.13
C THR A 667 -6.15 -8.08 -3.35
N LEU A 668 -4.95 -7.51 -3.46
CA LEU A 668 -4.05 -7.76 -4.58
C LEU A 668 -3.55 -9.21 -4.59
N VAL A 669 -3.11 -9.73 -3.44
CA VAL A 669 -2.67 -11.14 -3.32
C VAL A 669 -3.82 -12.08 -3.68
N GLY A 670 -5.03 -11.81 -3.20
CA GLY A 670 -6.23 -12.58 -3.54
C GLY A 670 -6.58 -12.54 -5.03
N LEU A 671 -6.51 -11.36 -5.66
CA LEU A 671 -6.73 -11.20 -7.10
C LEU A 671 -5.71 -12.02 -7.90
N PHE A 672 -4.44 -11.92 -7.56
CA PHE A 672 -3.38 -12.64 -8.25
C PHE A 672 -3.41 -14.15 -7.97
N ALA A 673 -3.85 -14.58 -6.79
CA ALA A 673 -4.16 -15.98 -6.50
C ALA A 673 -5.27 -16.50 -7.42
N ALA A 674 -6.36 -15.75 -7.57
CA ALA A 674 -7.47 -16.12 -8.47
C ALA A 674 -7.03 -16.20 -9.93
N LEU A 675 -6.23 -15.26 -10.43
CA LEU A 675 -5.67 -15.29 -11.78
C LEU A 675 -4.70 -16.46 -11.98
N THR A 676 -3.86 -16.77 -11.00
CA THR A 676 -2.96 -17.91 -10.99
C THR A 676 -3.74 -19.23 -11.07
N ILE A 677 -4.80 -19.36 -10.28
CA ILE A 677 -5.70 -20.53 -10.32
C ILE A 677 -6.35 -20.65 -11.70
N PHE A 678 -6.86 -19.53 -12.24
CA PHE A 678 -7.51 -19.50 -13.54
C PHE A 678 -6.55 -19.98 -14.66
N ILE A 679 -5.32 -19.45 -14.71
CA ILE A 679 -4.31 -19.87 -15.68
C ILE A 679 -3.95 -21.36 -15.48
N SER A 680 -3.87 -21.82 -14.22
CA SER A 680 -3.59 -23.22 -13.88
C SER A 680 -4.72 -24.14 -14.34
N CYS A 681 -5.97 -23.74 -14.15
CA CYS A 681 -7.14 -24.49 -14.65
C CYS A 681 -7.19 -24.55 -16.17
N LEU A 682 -6.83 -23.47 -16.89
CA LEU A 682 -6.74 -23.48 -18.36
C LEU A 682 -5.69 -24.51 -18.83
N GLY A 683 -4.55 -24.58 -18.14
CA GLY A 683 -3.51 -25.56 -18.43
C GLY A 683 -3.96 -27.00 -18.19
N LEU A 684 -4.57 -27.23 -17.04
CA LEU A 684 -5.10 -28.54 -16.67
C LEU A 684 -6.22 -28.99 -17.61
N PHE A 685 -7.12 -28.08 -17.98
CA PHE A 685 -8.19 -28.32 -18.94
C PHE A 685 -7.65 -28.74 -20.32
N GLY A 686 -6.64 -28.02 -20.82
CA GLY A 686 -6.00 -28.38 -22.10
C GLY A 686 -5.25 -29.71 -22.05
N LEU A 687 -4.56 -30.01 -20.95
CA LEU A 687 -3.89 -31.32 -20.76
C LEU A 687 -4.89 -32.45 -20.62
N ALA A 688 -6.00 -32.25 -19.88
CA ALA A 688 -7.07 -33.23 -19.75
C ALA A 688 -7.74 -33.52 -21.09
N ALA A 689 -7.98 -32.50 -21.92
CA ALA A 689 -8.50 -32.63 -23.27
C ALA A 689 -7.59 -33.48 -24.16
N TYR A 690 -6.28 -33.20 -24.13
CA TYR A 690 -5.30 -33.95 -24.86
C TYR A 690 -5.21 -35.42 -24.39
N MET A 691 -5.17 -35.68 -23.08
CA MET A 691 -5.13 -37.03 -22.53
C MET A 691 -6.38 -37.82 -22.86
N ALA A 692 -7.55 -37.18 -22.87
CA ALA A 692 -8.80 -37.79 -23.30
C ALA A 692 -8.75 -38.15 -24.78
N GLU A 693 -8.24 -37.26 -25.63
CA GLU A 693 -8.07 -37.49 -27.08
C GLU A 693 -7.05 -38.59 -27.37
N SER A 694 -5.93 -38.63 -26.65
CA SER A 694 -4.90 -39.67 -26.85
C SER A 694 -5.32 -41.08 -26.42
N ARG A 695 -6.28 -41.18 -25.47
CA ARG A 695 -6.83 -42.44 -24.97
C ARG A 695 -8.23 -42.79 -25.53
N ILE A 696 -8.66 -42.11 -26.59
CA ILE A 696 -10.05 -42.23 -27.11
C ILE A 696 -10.43 -43.67 -27.50
N LYS A 697 -9.49 -44.43 -28.09
CA LYS A 697 -9.69 -45.84 -28.43
C LYS A 697 -9.81 -46.73 -27.18
N GLU A 698 -8.95 -46.52 -26.17
CA GLU A 698 -9.02 -47.21 -24.86
C GLU A 698 -10.34 -46.92 -24.13
N ILE A 699 -10.76 -45.67 -24.11
CA ILE A 699 -12.04 -45.25 -23.53
C ILE A 699 -13.21 -45.89 -24.29
N GLY A 700 -13.15 -45.90 -25.62
CA GLY A 700 -14.14 -46.56 -26.48
C GLY A 700 -14.30 -48.03 -26.17
N ILE A 701 -13.20 -48.78 -26.10
CA ILE A 701 -13.19 -50.24 -25.79
C ILE A 701 -13.78 -50.46 -24.38
N ARG A 702 -13.34 -49.71 -23.37
CA ARG A 702 -13.87 -49.86 -22.00
C ARG A 702 -15.35 -49.52 -21.90
N ARG A 703 -15.83 -48.57 -22.70
CA ARG A 703 -17.24 -48.21 -22.76
C ARG A 703 -18.07 -49.31 -23.36
N VAL A 704 -17.61 -49.93 -24.41
CA VAL A 704 -18.26 -51.11 -25.04
C VAL A 704 -18.30 -52.31 -24.09
N LEU A 705 -17.26 -52.47 -23.24
CA LEU A 705 -17.16 -53.49 -22.20
C LEU A 705 -17.96 -53.14 -20.92
N GLY A 706 -18.79 -52.09 -20.92
CA GLY A 706 -19.67 -51.75 -19.84
C GLY A 706 -19.14 -50.82 -18.74
N ALA A 707 -17.96 -50.21 -18.95
CA ALA A 707 -17.45 -49.25 -17.96
C ALA A 707 -18.37 -48.03 -17.80
N SER A 708 -18.70 -47.67 -16.55
CA SER A 708 -19.52 -46.47 -16.23
C SER A 708 -18.76 -45.19 -16.56
N VAL A 709 -19.52 -44.08 -16.75
CA VAL A 709 -18.94 -42.74 -16.96
C VAL A 709 -18.10 -42.33 -15.76
N THR A 710 -18.53 -42.69 -14.56
CA THR A 710 -17.82 -42.39 -13.31
C THR A 710 -16.48 -43.11 -13.23
N ASN A 711 -16.38 -44.37 -13.68
CA ASN A 711 -15.12 -45.12 -13.71
C ASN A 711 -14.09 -44.50 -14.69
N ILE A 712 -14.57 -44.04 -15.86
CA ILE A 712 -13.71 -43.39 -16.86
C ILE A 712 -13.25 -42.00 -16.34
N THR A 713 -14.15 -41.23 -15.77
CA THR A 713 -13.83 -39.93 -15.18
C THR A 713 -12.84 -40.10 -14.02
N GLY A 714 -13.06 -41.07 -13.13
CA GLY A 714 -12.15 -41.36 -12.02
C GLY A 714 -10.75 -41.77 -12.48
N LEU A 715 -10.65 -42.57 -13.56
CA LEU A 715 -9.36 -42.97 -14.13
C LEU A 715 -8.56 -41.79 -14.64
N LEU A 716 -9.20 -40.89 -15.38
CA LEU A 716 -8.56 -39.68 -15.91
C LEU A 716 -8.20 -38.67 -14.81
N SER A 717 -9.08 -38.48 -13.82
CA SER A 717 -8.88 -37.51 -12.72
C SER A 717 -7.80 -37.94 -11.72
N LYS A 718 -7.63 -39.26 -11.48
CA LYS A 718 -6.70 -39.83 -10.48
C LYS A 718 -5.26 -39.35 -10.67
N GLU A 719 -4.79 -39.25 -11.91
CA GLU A 719 -3.41 -38.85 -12.20
C GLU A 719 -3.19 -37.37 -11.84
N PHE A 720 -4.16 -36.50 -12.16
CA PHE A 720 -4.06 -35.07 -11.86
C PHE A 720 -4.24 -34.77 -10.35
N LEU A 721 -5.18 -35.45 -9.68
CA LEU A 721 -5.38 -35.33 -8.24
C LEU A 721 -4.14 -35.73 -7.43
N ARG A 722 -3.39 -36.73 -7.89
CA ARG A 722 -2.08 -37.05 -7.27
C ARG A 722 -1.08 -35.93 -7.39
N LEU A 723 -1.01 -35.26 -8.55
CA LEU A 723 -0.09 -34.13 -8.75
C LEU A 723 -0.49 -32.94 -7.86
N VAL A 724 -1.79 -32.66 -7.72
CA VAL A 724 -2.30 -31.62 -6.82
C VAL A 724 -2.01 -31.98 -5.35
N GLY A 725 -2.14 -33.27 -4.96
CA GLY A 725 -1.77 -33.74 -3.63
C GLY A 725 -0.28 -33.54 -3.33
N ILE A 726 0.61 -33.86 -4.28
CA ILE A 726 2.05 -33.57 -4.12
C ILE A 726 2.29 -32.06 -4.00
N SER A 727 1.62 -31.27 -4.86
CA SER A 727 1.72 -29.81 -4.80
C SER A 727 1.29 -29.24 -3.45
N PHE A 728 0.22 -29.77 -2.87
CA PHE A 728 -0.26 -29.38 -1.55
C PHE A 728 0.75 -29.67 -0.43
N VAL A 729 1.35 -30.87 -0.46
CA VAL A 729 2.38 -31.26 0.52
C VAL A 729 3.61 -30.36 0.42
N VAL A 730 3.99 -29.92 -0.78
CA VAL A 730 5.14 -29.03 -0.99
C VAL A 730 4.78 -27.59 -0.65
N ALA A 731 3.58 -27.13 -1.04
CA ALA A 731 3.14 -25.74 -0.83
C ALA A 731 2.92 -25.38 0.64
N SER A 732 2.39 -26.32 1.42
CA SER A 732 2.00 -26.07 2.83
C SER A 732 3.18 -25.64 3.70
N PRO A 733 4.34 -26.33 3.75
CA PRO A 733 5.47 -25.88 4.55
C PRO A 733 6.08 -24.56 4.03
N ILE A 734 6.11 -24.35 2.72
CA ILE A 734 6.63 -23.11 2.13
C ILE A 734 5.76 -21.93 2.54
N ALA A 735 4.45 -22.05 2.37
CA ALA A 735 3.50 -21.01 2.77
C ALA A 735 3.54 -20.76 4.28
N TRP A 736 3.67 -21.80 5.09
CA TRP A 736 3.81 -21.65 6.55
C TRP A 736 5.06 -20.84 6.92
N LEU A 737 6.23 -21.17 6.34
CA LEU A 737 7.48 -20.46 6.61
C LEU A 737 7.38 -18.98 6.22
N VAL A 738 6.86 -18.70 5.02
CA VAL A 738 6.70 -17.33 4.52
C VAL A 738 5.75 -16.54 5.43
N MET A 739 4.59 -17.11 5.74
CA MET A 739 3.59 -16.42 6.56
C MET A 739 3.97 -16.31 8.03
N HIS A 740 4.71 -17.28 8.56
CA HIS A 740 5.25 -17.19 9.92
C HIS A 740 6.25 -16.03 10.05
N SER A 741 7.15 -15.88 9.06
CA SER A 741 8.08 -14.76 9.01
C SER A 741 7.36 -13.42 8.85
N TRP A 742 6.34 -13.35 7.99
CA TRP A 742 5.55 -12.14 7.80
C TRP A 742 4.78 -11.74 9.07
N LEU A 743 4.12 -12.70 9.73
CA LEU A 743 3.40 -12.46 10.98
C LEU A 743 4.33 -12.06 12.13
N ALA A 744 5.61 -12.47 12.11
CA ALA A 744 6.58 -12.08 13.13
C ALA A 744 6.80 -10.56 13.21
N GLY A 745 6.56 -9.83 12.11
CA GLY A 745 6.57 -8.36 12.09
C GLY A 745 5.42 -7.68 12.82
N TYR A 746 4.42 -8.44 13.30
CA TYR A 746 3.26 -7.90 14.02
C TYR A 746 3.30 -8.32 15.49
N PRO A 747 3.39 -7.37 16.45
CA PRO A 747 3.27 -7.67 17.89
C PRO A 747 1.95 -8.35 18.25
N TYR A 748 0.86 -7.91 17.60
CA TYR A 748 -0.46 -8.52 17.73
C TYR A 748 -0.81 -9.29 16.46
N ARG A 749 -0.74 -10.63 16.54
CA ARG A 749 -0.89 -11.53 15.40
C ARG A 749 -1.78 -12.71 15.68
N ILE A 750 -2.38 -13.27 14.62
CA ILE A 750 -3.10 -14.53 14.68
C ILE A 750 -2.12 -15.71 14.75
N ALA A 751 -2.57 -16.83 15.32
CA ALA A 751 -1.91 -18.12 15.14
C ALA A 751 -2.26 -18.70 13.76
N ILE A 752 -1.31 -19.34 13.10
CA ILE A 752 -1.57 -20.07 11.85
C ILE A 752 -2.20 -21.41 12.24
N GLU A 753 -3.51 -21.52 12.05
CA GLU A 753 -4.27 -22.69 12.42
C GLU A 753 -4.30 -23.75 11.31
N TRP A 754 -4.39 -25.03 11.68
CA TRP A 754 -4.36 -26.17 10.77
C TRP A 754 -5.52 -26.17 9.75
N TRP A 755 -6.69 -25.62 10.12
CA TRP A 755 -7.86 -25.58 9.25
C TRP A 755 -7.62 -24.78 7.96
N VAL A 756 -6.72 -23.79 7.98
CA VAL A 756 -6.34 -23.00 6.79
C VAL A 756 -5.82 -23.93 5.70
N PHE A 757 -4.95 -24.86 6.07
CA PHE A 757 -4.40 -25.86 5.15
C PHE A 757 -5.48 -26.85 4.69
N ALA A 758 -6.33 -27.32 5.60
CA ALA A 758 -7.41 -28.24 5.27
C ALA A 758 -8.38 -27.64 4.24
N VAL A 759 -8.87 -26.39 4.49
CA VAL A 759 -9.76 -25.69 3.56
C VAL A 759 -9.09 -25.46 2.20
N THR A 760 -7.82 -25.04 2.21
CA THR A 760 -7.08 -24.82 0.96
C THR A 760 -6.88 -26.12 0.19
N GLY A 761 -6.57 -27.21 0.87
CA GLY A 761 -6.44 -28.54 0.26
C GLY A 761 -7.76 -28.98 -0.41
N VAL A 762 -8.87 -28.92 0.32
CA VAL A 762 -10.20 -29.26 -0.20
C VAL A 762 -10.55 -28.41 -1.41
N LEU A 763 -10.33 -27.08 -1.33
CA LEU A 763 -10.58 -26.15 -2.43
C LEU A 763 -9.75 -26.48 -3.67
N ALA A 764 -8.45 -26.72 -3.51
CA ALA A 764 -7.55 -27.06 -4.61
C ALA A 764 -7.94 -28.38 -5.28
N PHE A 765 -8.28 -29.40 -4.49
CA PHE A 765 -8.78 -30.69 -5.01
C PHE A 765 -10.10 -30.53 -5.74
N PHE A 766 -11.04 -29.75 -5.20
CA PHE A 766 -12.33 -29.50 -5.82
C PHE A 766 -12.18 -28.78 -7.16
N ILE A 767 -11.38 -27.72 -7.23
CA ILE A 767 -11.11 -26.95 -8.46
C ILE A 767 -10.47 -27.87 -9.53
N ALA A 768 -9.45 -28.67 -9.15
CA ALA A 768 -8.81 -29.57 -10.07
C ALA A 768 -9.77 -30.66 -10.58
N LEU A 769 -10.55 -31.25 -9.67
CA LEU A 769 -11.56 -32.26 -10.03
C LEU A 769 -12.62 -31.68 -10.98
N ALA A 770 -13.18 -30.50 -10.66
CA ALA A 770 -14.17 -29.83 -11.50
C ALA A 770 -13.61 -29.57 -12.91
N THR A 771 -12.36 -29.04 -12.99
CA THR A 771 -11.72 -28.73 -14.27
C THR A 771 -11.50 -29.95 -15.14
N VAL A 772 -11.02 -31.05 -14.54
CA VAL A 772 -10.75 -32.31 -15.29
C VAL A 772 -12.04 -33.04 -15.63
N SER A 773 -13.02 -33.03 -14.74
CA SER A 773 -14.30 -33.74 -14.92
C SER A 773 -15.08 -33.27 -16.16
N VAL A 774 -15.02 -31.97 -16.47
CA VAL A 774 -15.66 -31.43 -17.70
C VAL A 774 -15.13 -32.11 -18.96
N GLN A 775 -13.83 -32.31 -19.06
CA GLN A 775 -13.23 -32.98 -20.24
C GLN A 775 -13.40 -34.49 -20.21
N ALA A 776 -13.27 -35.09 -19.04
CA ALA A 776 -13.47 -36.53 -18.85
C ALA A 776 -14.91 -36.95 -19.18
N LEU A 777 -15.88 -36.12 -18.79
CA LEU A 777 -17.31 -36.33 -19.10
C LEU A 777 -17.57 -36.23 -20.61
N ARG A 778 -17.02 -35.20 -21.28
CA ARG A 778 -17.12 -35.07 -22.74
C ARG A 778 -16.53 -36.30 -23.47
N ALA A 779 -15.40 -36.79 -23.02
CA ALA A 779 -14.75 -37.98 -23.63
C ALA A 779 -15.55 -39.27 -23.36
N ALA A 780 -16.11 -39.43 -22.15
CA ALA A 780 -16.91 -40.60 -21.77
C ALA A 780 -18.28 -40.63 -22.46
N LEU A 781 -18.87 -39.48 -22.80
CA LEU A 781 -20.13 -39.35 -23.52
C LEU A 781 -19.99 -39.39 -25.05
N ALA A 782 -18.75 -39.35 -25.59
CA ALA A 782 -18.50 -39.44 -27.03
C ALA A 782 -18.91 -40.82 -27.59
N ASN A 783 -19.52 -40.83 -28.79
CA ASN A 783 -20.03 -42.03 -29.42
C ASN A 783 -18.89 -43.08 -29.69
N PRO A 784 -18.92 -44.27 -29.05
CA PRO A 784 -17.84 -45.24 -29.14
C PRO A 784 -17.65 -45.78 -30.56
N VAL A 785 -18.73 -45.92 -31.36
CA VAL A 785 -18.69 -46.42 -32.74
C VAL A 785 -17.90 -45.49 -33.67
N ARG A 786 -18.12 -44.17 -33.51
CA ARG A 786 -17.39 -43.15 -34.28
C ARG A 786 -15.89 -43.10 -33.89
N ASN A 787 -15.60 -43.36 -32.61
CA ASN A 787 -14.22 -43.35 -32.07
C ASN A 787 -13.37 -44.57 -32.48
N LEU A 788 -14.04 -45.73 -32.79
CA LEU A 788 -13.37 -46.94 -33.24
C LEU A 788 -13.18 -46.97 -34.77
N ARG A 789 -14.00 -46.20 -35.55
CA ARG A 789 -13.95 -46.13 -37.01
C ARG A 789 -12.97 -45.06 -37.57
N SER A 790 -12.41 -44.22 -36.75
CA SER A 790 -11.44 -43.22 -37.22
C SER A 790 -10.05 -43.84 -37.40
N GLU A 791 -9.70 -44.21 -38.62
CA GLU A 791 -8.33 -44.47 -39.05
C GLU A 791 -7.50 -43.18 -39.14
#